data_24f7e546feb1dc4b156fe9ce7585a553
#
_entry.id   24f7e546feb1dc4b156fe9ce7585a553
#
_cell.length_a   1.000
_cell.length_b   1.000
_cell.length_c   1.000
_cell.angle_alpha   90.00
_cell.angle_beta   90.00
_cell.angle_gamma   90.00
#
_symmetry.space_group_name_H-M   'P 1'
#
loop_
_entity.id
_entity.type
_entity.pdbx_description
1 polymer ?
#
loop_
_entity_poly.entity_id
_entity_poly.type
_entity_poly.pdbx_seq_one_letter_code
_entity_poly.pdbx_strand_id
1 'polypeptide(L)'
;LALENKSRKVILEKRIQSFSKVVPSLNTYVKPPMTEDERKRFDELKKIAASIEGKDAQVNPVNGEIEDVYRKLLNERQCDAVFNLYGQFLVIAGAGSGKTRTIVHRVAYMIEKGVNPSKILLLTFTKRAAGEMISRVNSLTGSDFASKITAGTFHSFANMMLRIYGHLIGIKSNFTICDQVDSADMIDLIKNGMTLTKKTKPFPKKGTVAEIISRSRNTLKPIGMVIDQQYSKYTEFTEDITELSKKYASLKNELNILDYDDLLERFLDGLKSSKEFLQKIENRYSFVMVDEYQDTNVFQGEIADIIALSSGNIMVVGDDLQSIYGFRGAAFENILRFPGRWPKCKVIKLEQNYRSRRELLDFTNSIVDNCYAAYKKILFSDMSGSCEPTVQRVTDAESEAVFIADVIEKTTEKISAGDVAVLYRSGHHGNFIQAELLKRNIEFAVYGGIKFIERRHVKDIISYAKVIQNPTDGVALNRILKLIDGIGSGTAGKLVNEIAGNGFRAVNNHSKRKYFDELKDMFKMLFEAGKEGHATTEIFNLIIEYYLPVLKSLESDYDDRVKDIAVLHKIASGYKSLEKFLSDFSLDPPSSQLSSGEVPLADEMPREKIVLSTVHSAKGLEWHTVFVVHLLDGCFPSDRSMARMEDLEEERRLFYVACSRAKEVLYLTFPAIVSFYGGNLTMPSRFLAEVDEKLYRVES
;
A
#
# COMPACT_ATOMS: atom_id res chain seq x y z
N LEU A 1 -14.04 -22.98 -36.64
CA LEU A 1 -14.28 -23.00 -35.15
C LEU A 1 -13.60 -24.19 -34.48
N ALA A 2 -13.78 -25.46 -34.92
CA ALA A 2 -13.16 -26.62 -34.29
C ALA A 2 -11.64 -26.73 -34.54
N LEU A 3 -11.13 -26.27 -35.69
CA LEU A 3 -9.72 -26.19 -36.03
C LEU A 3 -9.01 -25.04 -35.31
N GLU A 4 -9.69 -23.91 -35.13
CA GLU A 4 -9.19 -22.75 -34.37
C GLU A 4 -9.08 -23.07 -32.88
N ASN A 5 -10.05 -23.78 -32.31
CA ASN A 5 -9.97 -24.20 -30.89
C ASN A 5 -8.83 -25.20 -30.65
N LYS A 6 -8.53 -26.08 -31.60
CA LYS A 6 -7.38 -26.98 -31.53
C LYS A 6 -6.05 -26.22 -31.59
N SER A 7 -5.95 -25.22 -32.48
CA SER A 7 -4.76 -24.36 -32.59
C SER A 7 -4.54 -23.53 -31.32
N ARG A 8 -5.60 -23.02 -30.70
CA ARG A 8 -5.52 -22.25 -29.45
C ARG A 8 -5.12 -23.10 -28.25
N LYS A 9 -5.62 -24.34 -28.17
CA LYS A 9 -5.21 -25.31 -27.14
C LYS A 9 -3.73 -25.64 -27.26
N VAL A 10 -3.24 -25.86 -28.47
CA VAL A 10 -1.81 -26.11 -28.76
C VAL A 10 -0.94 -24.88 -28.46
N ILE A 11 -1.44 -23.66 -28.69
CA ILE A 11 -0.72 -22.43 -28.35
C ILE A 11 -0.67 -22.26 -26.83
N LEU A 12 -1.77 -22.56 -26.12
CA LEU A 12 -1.83 -22.49 -24.67
C LEU A 12 -0.91 -23.55 -24.03
N GLU A 13 -0.93 -24.77 -24.52
CA GLU A 13 -0.05 -25.86 -24.07
C GLU A 13 1.42 -25.55 -24.38
N LYS A 14 1.74 -24.97 -25.54
CA LYS A 14 3.09 -24.48 -25.86
C LYS A 14 3.51 -23.27 -24.98
N ARG A 15 2.60 -22.38 -24.68
CA ARG A 15 2.85 -21.29 -23.71
C ARG A 15 3.15 -21.85 -22.32
N ILE A 16 2.41 -22.86 -21.89
CA ILE A 16 2.59 -23.55 -20.62
C ILE A 16 3.90 -24.38 -20.61
N GLN A 17 4.21 -25.11 -21.68
CA GLN A 17 5.45 -25.88 -21.79
C GLN A 17 6.71 -24.99 -21.90
N SER A 18 6.60 -23.77 -22.46
CA SER A 18 7.69 -22.81 -22.47
C SER A 18 7.98 -22.20 -21.11
N PHE A 19 7.01 -22.19 -20.18
CA PHE A 19 7.21 -21.83 -18.77
C PHE A 19 8.21 -22.73 -18.07
N SER A 20 8.37 -23.99 -18.52
CA SER A 20 9.28 -24.97 -17.90
C SER A 20 10.71 -24.96 -18.49
N LYS A 21 10.99 -24.24 -19.58
CA LYS A 21 12.20 -24.40 -20.38
C LYS A 21 13.07 -23.16 -20.58
N VAL A 22 12.89 -22.04 -19.90
CA VAL A 22 13.73 -20.89 -20.23
C VAL A 22 14.42 -20.25 -19.05
N VAL A 23 15.72 -20.30 -19.12
CA VAL A 23 16.58 -19.15 -18.88
C VAL A 23 17.59 -19.07 -20.00
N PRO A 24 17.66 -18.00 -20.79
CA PRO A 24 18.91 -17.60 -21.41
C PRO A 24 19.43 -16.31 -20.79
N SER A 25 20.66 -16.37 -20.32
CA SER A 25 21.65 -15.30 -20.24
C SER A 25 21.14 -13.91 -19.89
N LEU A 26 20.77 -13.69 -18.62
CA LEU A 26 21.07 -12.45 -17.94
C LEU A 26 22.33 -12.72 -17.13
N ASN A 27 23.44 -12.17 -17.60
CA ASN A 27 24.75 -12.33 -16.96
C ASN A 27 24.65 -11.94 -15.48
N THR A 28 25.01 -12.91 -14.63
CA THR A 28 25.36 -12.85 -13.22
C THR A 28 24.30 -13.12 -12.14
N TYR A 29 23.03 -13.40 -12.45
CA TYR A 29 22.10 -13.89 -11.41
C TYR A 29 21.92 -15.42 -11.52
N VAL A 30 22.46 -16.17 -10.58
CA VAL A 30 22.13 -17.59 -10.40
C VAL A 30 20.74 -17.68 -9.77
N LYS A 31 19.77 -18.03 -10.59
CA LYS A 31 18.36 -18.21 -10.20
C LYS A 31 18.28 -19.27 -9.10
N PRO A 32 17.76 -18.98 -7.90
CA PRO A 32 17.41 -20.05 -6.97
C PRO A 32 16.37 -20.95 -7.64
N PRO A 33 16.44 -22.29 -7.46
CA PRO A 33 15.45 -23.20 -7.98
C PRO A 33 14.07 -22.83 -7.42
N MET A 34 13.03 -22.97 -8.24
CA MET A 34 11.64 -22.77 -7.76
C MET A 34 11.41 -23.66 -6.54
N THR A 35 10.88 -23.10 -5.49
CA THR A 35 10.47 -23.85 -4.31
C THR A 35 9.34 -24.85 -4.68
N GLU A 36 9.15 -25.86 -3.88
CA GLU A 36 8.11 -26.87 -4.12
C GLU A 36 6.70 -26.26 -4.13
N ASP A 37 6.47 -25.21 -3.31
CA ASP A 37 5.22 -24.46 -3.28
C ASP A 37 5.04 -23.60 -4.54
N GLU A 38 6.09 -23.02 -5.06
CA GLU A 38 6.06 -22.28 -6.33
C GLU A 38 5.81 -23.22 -7.53
N ARG A 39 6.33 -24.46 -7.50
CA ARG A 39 6.00 -25.48 -8.48
C ARG A 39 4.55 -25.91 -8.41
N LYS A 40 4.03 -26.17 -7.21
CA LYS A 40 2.62 -26.53 -7.01
C LYS A 40 1.69 -25.42 -7.54
N ARG A 41 2.00 -24.16 -7.23
CA ARG A 41 1.26 -23.01 -7.74
C ARG A 41 1.32 -22.88 -9.25
N PHE A 42 2.48 -23.11 -9.82
CA PHE A 42 2.65 -23.09 -11.26
C PHE A 42 1.85 -24.22 -11.95
N ASP A 43 1.80 -25.40 -11.35
CA ASP A 43 1.01 -26.52 -11.87
C ASP A 43 -0.50 -26.29 -11.68
N GLU A 44 -0.91 -25.55 -10.64
CA GLU A 44 -2.29 -25.08 -10.48
C GLU A 44 -2.68 -24.07 -11.57
N LEU A 45 -1.82 -23.09 -11.86
CA LEU A 45 -2.03 -22.16 -12.97
C LEU A 45 -2.11 -22.88 -14.32
N LYS A 46 -1.28 -23.91 -14.53
CA LYS A 46 -1.38 -24.80 -15.68
C LYS A 46 -2.74 -25.49 -15.80
N LYS A 47 -3.26 -26.04 -14.70
CA LYS A 47 -4.57 -26.69 -14.69
C LYS A 47 -5.69 -25.72 -15.03
N ILE A 48 -5.64 -24.49 -14.50
CA ILE A 48 -6.58 -23.43 -14.80
C ILE A 48 -6.52 -23.04 -16.28
N ALA A 49 -5.30 -22.80 -16.81
CA ALA A 49 -5.09 -22.47 -18.22
C ALA A 49 -5.59 -23.57 -19.18
N ALA A 50 -5.44 -24.83 -18.81
CA ALA A 50 -5.97 -25.98 -19.56
C ALA A 50 -7.52 -26.07 -19.54
N SER A 51 -8.18 -25.39 -18.61
CA SER A 51 -9.64 -25.41 -18.46
C SER A 51 -10.37 -24.26 -19.23
N ILE A 52 -9.61 -23.33 -19.84
CA ILE A 52 -10.14 -22.11 -20.49
C ILE A 52 -10.21 -22.28 -22.00
N GLU A 53 -11.41 -22.17 -22.59
CA GLU A 53 -11.64 -22.04 -24.03
C GLU A 53 -11.87 -20.57 -24.40
N GLY A 54 -11.06 -20.03 -25.34
CA GLY A 54 -10.98 -18.59 -25.63
C GLY A 54 -12.02 -18.01 -26.58
N LYS A 55 -12.24 -16.71 -26.49
CA LYS A 55 -12.93 -15.87 -27.51
C LYS A 55 -12.12 -14.61 -27.78
N ASP A 56 -11.93 -14.27 -29.06
CA ASP A 56 -11.16 -13.11 -29.54
C ASP A 56 -11.98 -11.82 -29.66
N ALA A 57 -11.30 -10.69 -29.44
CA ALA A 57 -11.73 -9.38 -29.89
C ALA A 57 -10.81 -8.93 -31.05
N GLN A 58 -11.37 -8.69 -32.25
CA GLN A 58 -10.69 -8.07 -33.40
C GLN A 58 -10.82 -6.56 -33.33
N VAL A 59 -9.73 -5.83 -33.56
CA VAL A 59 -9.69 -4.38 -33.71
C VAL A 59 -9.05 -4.02 -35.06
N ASN A 60 -9.67 -3.14 -35.83
CA ASN A 60 -9.18 -2.64 -37.12
C ASN A 60 -8.14 -1.52 -36.95
N PRO A 61 -7.08 -1.45 -37.77
CA PRO A 61 -6.05 -0.41 -37.66
C PRO A 61 -6.50 0.89 -38.40
N VAL A 62 -6.33 2.04 -37.72
CA VAL A 62 -6.52 3.37 -38.29
C VAL A 62 -5.28 4.23 -38.14
N ASN A 63 -4.77 4.71 -39.22
CA ASN A 63 -3.82 5.78 -39.61
C ASN A 63 -2.65 6.23 -38.72
N GLY A 64 -1.46 6.41 -39.35
CA GLY A 64 -0.18 6.87 -38.81
C GLY A 64 -0.17 8.26 -38.15
N GLU A 65 -1.14 9.11 -38.45
CA GLU A 65 -1.25 10.49 -37.92
C GLU A 65 -1.35 10.55 -36.38
N ILE A 66 -2.03 9.58 -35.78
CA ILE A 66 -2.15 9.50 -34.30
C ILE A 66 -0.79 9.22 -33.69
N GLU A 67 -0.01 8.31 -34.24
CA GLU A 67 1.32 7.93 -33.70
C GLU A 67 2.30 9.11 -33.75
N ASP A 68 2.22 9.97 -34.78
CA ASP A 68 3.11 11.13 -34.89
C ASP A 68 2.89 12.15 -33.78
N VAL A 69 1.67 12.28 -33.25
CA VAL A 69 1.40 13.11 -32.07
C VAL A 69 2.08 12.55 -30.84
N TYR A 70 1.97 11.24 -30.61
CA TYR A 70 2.61 10.59 -29.45
C TYR A 70 4.15 10.61 -29.55
N ARG A 71 4.73 10.46 -30.75
CA ARG A 71 6.18 10.56 -30.98
C ARG A 71 6.78 11.93 -30.64
N LYS A 72 5.98 12.98 -30.68
CA LYS A 72 6.38 14.32 -30.22
C LYS A 72 6.37 14.46 -28.71
N LEU A 73 5.60 13.64 -28.02
CA LEU A 73 5.40 13.71 -26.58
C LEU A 73 6.26 12.70 -25.81
N LEU A 74 6.61 11.57 -26.42
CA LEU A 74 7.24 10.42 -25.79
C LEU A 74 8.57 10.10 -26.45
N ASN A 75 9.52 9.61 -25.67
CA ASN A 75 10.75 9.07 -26.24
C ASN A 75 10.52 7.70 -26.92
N GLU A 76 11.52 7.21 -27.66
CA GLU A 76 11.43 5.97 -28.44
C GLU A 76 11.01 4.77 -27.56
N ARG A 77 11.59 4.61 -26.36
CA ARG A 77 11.28 3.49 -25.46
C ARG A 77 9.87 3.61 -24.85
N GLN A 78 9.42 4.81 -24.57
CA GLN A 78 8.04 5.04 -24.14
C GLN A 78 7.07 4.75 -25.29
N CYS A 79 7.39 5.15 -26.55
CA CYS A 79 6.62 4.80 -27.73
C CYS A 79 6.54 3.27 -27.91
N ASP A 80 7.64 2.54 -27.71
CA ASP A 80 7.66 1.09 -27.72
C ASP A 80 6.63 0.48 -26.74
N ALA A 81 6.53 1.05 -25.55
CA ALA A 81 5.58 0.59 -24.55
C ALA A 81 4.13 0.99 -24.88
N VAL A 82 3.91 2.13 -25.53
CA VAL A 82 2.57 2.68 -25.83
C VAL A 82 1.96 2.03 -27.06
N PHE A 83 2.71 1.87 -28.15
CA PHE A 83 2.15 1.43 -29.44
C PHE A 83 1.93 -0.09 -29.54
N ASN A 84 2.64 -0.89 -28.76
CA ASN A 84 2.46 -2.34 -28.76
C ASN A 84 1.23 -2.71 -27.88
N LEU A 85 0.03 -2.73 -28.45
CA LEU A 85 -1.21 -2.93 -27.71
C LEU A 85 -1.36 -4.34 -27.15
N TYR A 86 -0.96 -5.36 -27.90
CA TYR A 86 -1.22 -6.76 -27.58
C TYR A 86 0.03 -7.50 -27.11
N GLY A 87 -0.15 -8.40 -26.16
CA GLY A 87 0.90 -9.26 -25.64
C GLY A 87 1.29 -8.94 -24.20
N GLN A 88 2.46 -9.44 -23.81
CA GLN A 88 2.96 -9.34 -22.44
C GLN A 88 4.13 -8.37 -22.37
N PHE A 89 4.09 -7.41 -21.46
CA PHE A 89 5.10 -6.38 -21.31
C PHE A 89 5.54 -6.24 -19.86
N LEU A 90 6.83 -6.22 -19.65
CA LEU A 90 7.47 -5.76 -18.42
C LEU A 90 8.21 -4.46 -18.72
N VAL A 91 7.73 -3.36 -18.14
CA VAL A 91 8.38 -2.06 -18.26
C VAL A 91 9.17 -1.78 -16.98
N ILE A 92 10.48 -1.87 -17.08
CA ILE A 92 11.41 -1.50 -16.02
C ILE A 92 11.71 -0.02 -16.15
N ALA A 93 11.20 0.77 -15.23
CA ALA A 93 11.21 2.21 -15.33
C ALA A 93 11.81 2.83 -14.07
N GLY A 94 12.99 3.41 -14.18
CA GLY A 94 13.67 4.05 -13.06
C GLY A 94 12.90 5.24 -12.46
N ALA A 95 13.37 5.75 -11.32
CA ALA A 95 12.82 6.97 -10.75
C ALA A 95 12.85 8.12 -11.78
N GLY A 96 11.76 8.88 -11.91
CA GLY A 96 11.72 10.03 -12.84
C GLY A 96 11.70 9.70 -14.33
N SER A 97 11.61 8.42 -14.75
CA SER A 97 11.60 8.02 -16.18
C SER A 97 10.23 8.09 -16.85
N GLY A 98 9.19 8.56 -16.15
CA GLY A 98 7.85 8.73 -16.71
C GLY A 98 7.00 7.46 -16.74
N LYS A 99 7.11 6.57 -15.73
CA LYS A 99 6.25 5.39 -15.54
C LYS A 99 4.77 5.68 -15.77
N THR A 100 4.21 6.55 -14.94
CA THR A 100 2.79 6.94 -14.98
C THR A 100 2.41 7.58 -16.32
N ARG A 101 3.30 8.43 -16.88
CA ARG A 101 3.12 9.03 -18.21
C ARG A 101 2.98 7.96 -19.27
N THR A 102 3.81 6.94 -19.27
CA THR A 102 3.77 5.83 -20.24
C THR A 102 2.46 5.05 -20.15
N ILE A 103 1.99 4.70 -18.92
CA ILE A 103 0.72 4.00 -18.73
C ILE A 103 -0.44 4.86 -19.23
N VAL A 104 -0.51 6.12 -18.83
CA VAL A 104 -1.57 7.06 -19.22
C VAL A 104 -1.66 7.22 -20.73
N HIS A 105 -0.53 7.43 -21.42
CA HIS A 105 -0.50 7.53 -22.88
C HIS A 105 -0.85 6.21 -23.57
N ARG A 106 -0.44 5.06 -23.01
CA ARG A 106 -0.86 3.75 -23.52
C ARG A 106 -2.38 3.58 -23.46
N VAL A 107 -2.98 3.90 -22.31
CA VAL A 107 -4.45 3.81 -22.14
C VAL A 107 -5.16 4.75 -23.11
N ALA A 108 -4.71 6.01 -23.24
CA ALA A 108 -5.26 6.96 -24.18
C ALA A 108 -5.14 6.45 -25.63
N TYR A 109 -3.98 5.97 -26.04
CA TYR A 109 -3.73 5.40 -27.36
C TYR A 109 -4.62 4.16 -27.62
N MET A 110 -4.81 3.28 -26.63
CA MET A 110 -5.74 2.14 -26.75
C MET A 110 -7.16 2.59 -27.06
N ILE A 111 -7.67 3.62 -26.37
CA ILE A 111 -9.01 4.17 -26.57
C ILE A 111 -9.12 4.78 -27.99
N GLU A 112 -8.14 5.55 -28.43
CA GLU A 112 -8.10 6.16 -29.76
C GLU A 112 -8.02 5.12 -30.87
N LYS A 113 -7.39 3.97 -30.63
CA LYS A 113 -7.37 2.80 -31.53
C LYS A 113 -8.63 1.93 -31.44
N GLY A 114 -9.67 2.38 -30.73
CA GLY A 114 -10.98 1.73 -30.65
C GLY A 114 -11.11 0.61 -29.62
N VAL A 115 -10.16 0.46 -28.71
CA VAL A 115 -10.30 -0.49 -27.58
C VAL A 115 -11.41 0.02 -26.67
N ASN A 116 -12.38 -0.85 -26.36
CA ASN A 116 -13.46 -0.51 -25.46
C ASN A 116 -12.91 -0.24 -24.02
N PRO A 117 -13.07 0.96 -23.46
CA PRO A 117 -12.54 1.32 -22.15
C PRO A 117 -12.98 0.39 -21.01
N SER A 118 -14.20 -0.18 -21.10
CA SER A 118 -14.71 -1.13 -20.09
C SER A 118 -13.95 -2.47 -20.06
N LYS A 119 -13.14 -2.76 -21.07
CA LYS A 119 -12.27 -3.95 -21.15
C LYS A 119 -10.90 -3.73 -20.52
N ILE A 120 -10.60 -2.52 -20.05
CA ILE A 120 -9.32 -2.14 -19.48
C ILE A 120 -9.42 -2.23 -17.95
N LEU A 121 -8.49 -2.99 -17.34
CA LEU A 121 -8.28 -3.06 -15.91
C LEU A 121 -6.93 -2.42 -15.60
N LEU A 122 -6.92 -1.36 -14.79
CA LEU A 122 -5.74 -0.63 -14.34
C LEU A 122 -5.61 -0.75 -12.83
N LEU A 123 -4.60 -1.49 -12.38
CA LEU A 123 -4.33 -1.73 -10.96
C LEU A 123 -3.09 -0.95 -10.52
N THR A 124 -3.21 -0.29 -9.38
CA THR A 124 -2.13 0.51 -8.79
C THR A 124 -1.99 0.23 -7.31
N PHE A 125 -0.94 0.80 -6.68
CA PHE A 125 -0.71 0.64 -5.25
C PHE A 125 -1.67 1.50 -4.41
N THR A 126 -2.04 2.72 -4.87
CA THR A 126 -2.93 3.63 -4.14
C THR A 126 -4.13 4.04 -4.99
N LYS A 127 -5.29 4.26 -4.34
CA LYS A 127 -6.52 4.75 -4.98
C LYS A 127 -6.30 6.11 -5.65
N ARG A 128 -5.47 6.94 -5.03
CA ARG A 128 -5.11 8.26 -5.51
C ARG A 128 -4.38 8.19 -6.86
N ALA A 129 -3.37 7.31 -6.97
CA ALA A 129 -2.66 7.09 -8.23
C ALA A 129 -3.62 6.64 -9.35
N ALA A 130 -4.57 5.75 -9.03
CA ALA A 130 -5.61 5.35 -9.97
C ALA A 130 -6.47 6.54 -10.43
N GLY A 131 -6.93 7.38 -9.50
CA GLY A 131 -7.72 8.58 -9.80
C GLY A 131 -6.98 9.59 -10.66
N GLU A 132 -5.70 9.83 -10.36
CA GLU A 132 -4.83 10.71 -11.14
C GLU A 132 -4.61 10.19 -12.56
N MET A 133 -4.34 8.89 -12.72
CA MET A 133 -4.19 8.29 -14.05
C MET A 133 -5.45 8.46 -14.89
N ILE A 134 -6.64 8.20 -14.32
CA ILE A 134 -7.91 8.38 -15.01
C ILE A 134 -8.14 9.86 -15.39
N SER A 135 -7.86 10.80 -14.50
CA SER A 135 -7.96 12.23 -14.78
C SER A 135 -7.05 12.63 -15.94
N ARG A 136 -5.81 12.16 -15.96
CA ARG A 136 -4.84 12.42 -17.04
C ARG A 136 -5.26 11.76 -18.37
N VAL A 137 -5.84 10.55 -18.33
CA VAL A 137 -6.41 9.91 -19.55
C VAL A 137 -7.55 10.74 -20.10
N ASN A 138 -8.48 11.22 -19.25
CA ASN A 138 -9.58 12.10 -19.67
C ASN A 138 -9.06 13.38 -20.33
N SER A 139 -8.02 13.99 -19.76
CA SER A 139 -7.41 15.21 -20.31
C SER A 139 -6.80 14.97 -21.70
N LEU A 140 -6.24 13.78 -21.96
CA LEU A 140 -5.65 13.42 -23.25
C LEU A 140 -6.72 13.06 -24.31
N THR A 141 -7.76 12.33 -23.91
CA THR A 141 -8.78 11.85 -24.85
C THR A 141 -9.90 12.86 -25.10
N GLY A 142 -9.97 13.94 -24.34
CA GLY A 142 -11.00 15.00 -24.47
C GLY A 142 -12.43 14.51 -24.24
N SER A 143 -12.61 13.37 -23.56
CA SER A 143 -13.91 12.70 -23.44
C SER A 143 -14.03 11.92 -22.13
N ASP A 144 -15.26 11.62 -21.71
CA ASP A 144 -15.60 10.87 -20.49
C ASP A 144 -15.38 9.35 -20.61
N PHE A 145 -14.58 8.91 -21.60
CA PHE A 145 -14.32 7.47 -21.80
C PHE A 145 -13.58 6.82 -20.66
N ALA A 146 -12.70 7.57 -19.98
CA ALA A 146 -11.91 7.05 -18.87
C ALA A 146 -12.78 6.67 -17.66
N SER A 147 -14.00 7.24 -17.51
CA SER A 147 -14.96 6.86 -16.45
C SER A 147 -15.43 5.41 -16.57
N LYS A 148 -15.30 4.79 -17.77
CA LYS A 148 -15.66 3.38 -18.03
C LYS A 148 -14.53 2.41 -17.73
N ILE A 149 -13.29 2.89 -17.53
CA ILE A 149 -12.13 2.06 -17.17
C ILE A 149 -12.31 1.60 -15.72
N THR A 150 -12.00 0.33 -15.47
CA THR A 150 -11.89 -0.13 -14.08
C THR A 150 -10.49 0.16 -13.58
N ALA A 151 -10.36 1.17 -12.72
CA ALA A 151 -9.11 1.57 -12.12
C ALA A 151 -9.20 1.55 -10.58
N GLY A 152 -8.15 1.12 -9.89
CA GLY A 152 -8.11 1.07 -8.44
C GLY A 152 -6.96 0.26 -7.88
N THR A 153 -6.99 0.04 -6.56
CA THR A 153 -6.06 -0.88 -5.88
C THR A 153 -6.55 -2.33 -6.04
N PHE A 154 -5.65 -3.30 -5.86
CA PHE A 154 -6.03 -4.72 -5.84
C PHE A 154 -7.13 -5.03 -4.82
N HIS A 155 -7.05 -4.44 -3.62
CA HIS A 155 -8.06 -4.62 -2.58
C HIS A 155 -9.42 -4.04 -2.98
N SER A 156 -9.44 -2.83 -3.53
CA SER A 156 -10.68 -2.19 -4.01
C SER A 156 -11.31 -3.01 -5.14
N PHE A 157 -10.49 -3.52 -6.04
CA PHE A 157 -10.92 -4.37 -7.14
C PHE A 157 -11.48 -5.71 -6.64
N ALA A 158 -10.74 -6.40 -5.75
CA ALA A 158 -11.19 -7.66 -5.16
C ALA A 158 -12.51 -7.48 -4.39
N ASN A 159 -12.60 -6.43 -3.54
CA ASN A 159 -13.83 -6.10 -2.83
C ASN A 159 -15.01 -5.89 -3.79
N MET A 160 -14.82 -5.11 -4.86
CA MET A 160 -15.88 -4.85 -5.86
C MET A 160 -16.34 -6.17 -6.51
N MET A 161 -15.41 -7.03 -6.91
CA MET A 161 -15.73 -8.28 -7.57
C MET A 161 -16.40 -9.29 -6.61
N LEU A 162 -15.93 -9.36 -5.35
CA LEU A 162 -16.55 -10.20 -4.32
C LEU A 162 -17.98 -9.76 -3.99
N ARG A 163 -18.26 -8.45 -3.96
CA ARG A 163 -19.64 -7.96 -3.75
C ARG A 163 -20.56 -8.28 -4.93
N ILE A 164 -20.06 -8.21 -6.17
CA ILE A 164 -20.87 -8.48 -7.37
C ILE A 164 -21.04 -9.99 -7.60
N TYR A 165 -19.97 -10.74 -7.51
CA TYR A 165 -19.93 -12.15 -7.94
C TYR A 165 -19.62 -13.15 -6.81
N GLY A 166 -19.38 -12.67 -5.57
CA GLY A 166 -19.01 -13.53 -4.44
C GLY A 166 -20.03 -14.63 -4.12
N HIS A 167 -21.30 -14.42 -4.46
CA HIS A 167 -22.34 -15.45 -4.32
C HIS A 167 -22.02 -16.73 -5.08
N LEU A 168 -21.25 -16.67 -6.19
CA LEU A 168 -20.80 -17.83 -6.96
C LEU A 168 -19.76 -18.69 -6.22
N ILE A 169 -19.18 -18.15 -5.16
CA ILE A 169 -18.17 -18.82 -4.33
C ILE A 169 -18.56 -18.84 -2.84
N GLY A 170 -19.86 -18.66 -2.53
CA GLY A 170 -20.38 -18.75 -1.18
C GLY A 170 -20.13 -17.53 -0.28
N ILE A 171 -19.71 -16.39 -0.83
CA ILE A 171 -19.49 -15.14 -0.08
C ILE A 171 -20.74 -14.27 -0.19
N LYS A 172 -21.31 -13.87 0.95
CA LYS A 172 -22.45 -12.94 1.00
C LYS A 172 -21.98 -11.53 0.66
N SER A 173 -22.74 -10.76 -0.14
CA SER A 173 -22.35 -9.42 -0.58
C SER A 173 -22.28 -8.40 0.55
N ASN A 174 -22.99 -8.60 1.67
CA ASN A 174 -23.04 -7.70 2.82
C ASN A 174 -21.96 -7.94 3.89
N PHE A 175 -20.82 -8.53 3.52
CA PHE A 175 -19.72 -8.69 4.46
C PHE A 175 -19.16 -7.34 4.95
N THR A 176 -18.68 -7.30 6.19
CA THR A 176 -17.97 -6.14 6.75
C THR A 176 -16.47 -6.27 6.51
N ILE A 177 -15.81 -5.16 6.19
CA ILE A 177 -14.35 -5.11 6.08
C ILE A 177 -13.76 -4.76 7.44
N CYS A 178 -12.84 -5.61 7.91
CA CYS A 178 -12.11 -5.46 9.15
C CYS A 178 -10.72 -4.87 8.86
N ASP A 179 -10.42 -3.73 9.46
CA ASP A 179 -9.09 -3.13 9.32
C ASP A 179 -8.06 -3.74 10.29
N GLN A 180 -6.82 -3.25 10.24
CA GLN A 180 -5.71 -3.76 11.05
C GLN A 180 -5.94 -3.65 12.57
N VAL A 181 -6.58 -2.58 13.04
CA VAL A 181 -6.84 -2.38 14.47
C VAL A 181 -8.01 -3.25 14.92
N ASP A 182 -9.05 -3.35 14.11
CA ASP A 182 -10.19 -4.23 14.35
C ASP A 182 -9.73 -5.71 14.36
N SER A 183 -8.81 -6.09 13.46
CA SER A 183 -8.17 -7.41 13.44
C SER A 183 -7.41 -7.69 14.74
N ALA A 184 -6.63 -6.72 15.22
CA ALA A 184 -5.93 -6.85 16.48
C ALA A 184 -6.90 -6.90 17.69
N ASP A 185 -8.00 -6.14 17.67
CA ASP A 185 -9.02 -6.19 18.72
C ASP A 185 -9.77 -7.53 18.74
N MET A 186 -10.05 -8.11 17.59
CA MET A 186 -10.64 -9.46 17.47
C MET A 186 -9.68 -10.54 18.01
N ILE A 187 -8.38 -10.43 17.70
CA ILE A 187 -7.34 -11.32 18.22
C ILE A 187 -7.28 -11.24 19.74
N ASP A 188 -7.37 -10.05 20.33
CA ASP A 188 -7.36 -9.88 21.79
C ASP A 188 -8.60 -10.49 22.44
N LEU A 189 -9.77 -10.37 21.81
CA LEU A 189 -11.01 -10.98 22.24
C LEU A 189 -10.89 -12.51 22.28
N ILE A 190 -10.36 -13.12 21.22
CA ILE A 190 -10.15 -14.58 21.14
C ILE A 190 -9.13 -15.03 22.18
N LYS A 191 -8.01 -14.31 22.29
CA LYS A 191 -6.95 -14.61 23.29
C LYS A 191 -7.50 -14.65 24.71
N ASN A 192 -8.38 -13.71 25.07
CA ASN A 192 -8.98 -13.65 26.41
C ASN A 192 -9.91 -14.83 26.70
N GLY A 193 -10.42 -15.52 25.68
CA GLY A 193 -11.21 -16.76 25.76
C GLY A 193 -10.36 -18.05 25.70
N MET A 194 -9.05 -17.95 25.45
CA MET A 194 -8.14 -19.11 25.38
C MET A 194 -7.45 -19.38 26.71
N THR A 195 -7.23 -20.65 27.01
CA THR A 195 -6.37 -21.08 28.12
C THR A 195 -4.93 -21.09 27.61
N LEU A 196 -4.22 -19.96 27.75
CA LEU A 196 -2.81 -19.87 27.37
C LEU A 196 -1.94 -20.66 28.33
N THR A 197 -1.00 -21.42 27.82
CA THR A 197 0.02 -22.11 28.62
C THR A 197 0.90 -21.06 29.33
N LYS A 198 1.11 -21.21 30.64
CA LYS A 198 2.04 -20.34 31.38
C LYS A 198 3.45 -20.53 30.83
N LYS A 199 4.00 -19.49 30.23
CA LYS A 199 5.35 -19.44 29.64
C LYS A 199 6.24 -18.49 30.45
N THR A 200 7.54 -18.54 30.18
CA THR A 200 8.53 -17.68 30.85
C THR A 200 8.44 -16.21 30.49
N LYS A 201 7.99 -15.93 29.29
CA LYS A 201 7.84 -14.56 28.74
C LYS A 201 6.37 -14.14 28.65
N PRO A 202 6.09 -12.82 28.62
CA PRO A 202 4.74 -12.35 28.36
C PRO A 202 4.32 -12.66 26.92
N PHE A 203 3.05 -13.03 26.73
CA PHE A 203 2.47 -13.25 25.42
C PHE A 203 2.58 -11.98 24.55
N PRO A 204 2.83 -12.10 23.23
CA PRO A 204 2.95 -10.93 22.34
C PRO A 204 1.71 -10.05 22.38
N LYS A 205 1.91 -8.74 22.15
CA LYS A 205 0.82 -7.77 22.03
C LYS A 205 -0.07 -8.12 20.84
N LYS A 206 -1.37 -7.81 20.93
CA LYS A 206 -2.37 -8.10 19.90
C LYS A 206 -1.96 -7.67 18.49
N GLY A 207 -1.37 -6.47 18.34
CA GLY A 207 -0.87 -5.98 17.06
C GLY A 207 0.27 -6.83 16.48
N THR A 208 1.19 -7.31 17.34
CA THR A 208 2.28 -8.22 16.93
C THR A 208 1.73 -9.56 16.46
N VAL A 209 0.71 -10.09 17.13
CA VAL A 209 0.05 -11.36 16.71
C VAL A 209 -0.65 -11.18 15.37
N ALA A 210 -1.39 -10.07 15.19
CA ALA A 210 -2.04 -9.73 13.92
C ALA A 210 -1.01 -9.65 12.77
N GLU A 211 0.13 -9.00 13.04
CA GLU A 211 1.22 -8.87 12.06
C GLU A 211 1.84 -10.23 11.69
N ILE A 212 2.08 -11.10 12.68
CA ILE A 212 2.60 -12.47 12.43
C ILE A 212 1.63 -13.27 11.56
N ILE A 213 0.33 -13.22 11.86
CA ILE A 213 -0.71 -13.93 11.09
C ILE A 213 -0.79 -13.40 9.65
N SER A 214 -0.88 -12.08 9.49
CA SER A 214 -0.94 -11.43 8.18
C SER A 214 0.32 -11.74 7.36
N ARG A 215 1.51 -11.66 7.97
CA ARG A 215 2.77 -11.95 7.30
C ARG A 215 2.89 -13.41 6.87
N SER A 216 2.45 -14.34 7.71
CA SER A 216 2.37 -15.77 7.36
C SER A 216 1.54 -15.99 6.10
N ARG A 217 0.38 -15.34 6.00
CA ARG A 217 -0.51 -15.41 4.83
C ARG A 217 0.12 -14.76 3.59
N ASN A 218 0.56 -13.51 3.69
CA ASN A 218 1.11 -12.76 2.56
C ASN A 218 2.41 -13.32 2.00
N THR A 219 3.22 -14.01 2.82
CA THR A 219 4.46 -14.66 2.38
C THR A 219 4.30 -16.16 2.14
N LEU A 220 3.12 -16.74 2.46
CA LEU A 220 2.80 -18.17 2.37
C LEU A 220 3.76 -19.07 3.17
N LYS A 221 4.31 -18.52 4.23
CA LYS A 221 5.17 -19.25 5.16
C LYS A 221 4.38 -19.68 6.38
N PRO A 222 4.62 -20.88 6.93
CA PRO A 222 4.03 -21.30 8.20
C PRO A 222 4.32 -20.28 9.31
N ILE A 223 3.39 -20.09 10.25
CA ILE A 223 3.52 -19.14 11.37
C ILE A 223 4.83 -19.38 12.14
N GLY A 224 5.20 -20.65 12.40
CA GLY A 224 6.46 -20.99 13.05
C GLY A 224 7.69 -20.44 12.32
N MET A 225 7.72 -20.57 11.00
CA MET A 225 8.83 -20.04 10.20
C MET A 225 8.92 -18.51 10.25
N VAL A 226 7.77 -17.83 10.23
CA VAL A 226 7.72 -16.36 10.37
C VAL A 226 8.23 -15.92 11.76
N ILE A 227 7.81 -16.65 12.80
CA ILE A 227 8.25 -16.36 14.18
C ILE A 227 9.76 -16.56 14.29
N ASP A 228 10.30 -17.69 13.83
CA ASP A 228 11.72 -18.00 13.92
C ASP A 228 12.59 -16.98 13.17
N GLN A 229 12.14 -16.54 11.99
CA GLN A 229 12.89 -15.61 11.16
C GLN A 229 12.85 -14.16 11.67
N GLN A 230 11.76 -13.70 12.29
CA GLN A 230 11.57 -12.26 12.53
C GLN A 230 11.07 -11.91 13.93
N TYR A 231 10.54 -12.90 14.65
CA TYR A 231 9.96 -12.74 15.97
C TYR A 231 10.48 -13.78 16.95
N SER A 232 11.75 -14.19 16.82
CA SER A 232 12.39 -15.30 17.56
C SER A 232 12.19 -15.26 19.07
N LYS A 233 12.01 -14.07 19.66
CA LYS A 233 11.67 -13.93 21.08
C LYS A 233 10.32 -14.54 21.47
N TYR A 234 9.46 -14.89 20.51
CA TYR A 234 8.13 -15.46 20.71
C TYR A 234 8.01 -16.91 20.24
N THR A 235 9.11 -17.60 19.92
CA THR A 235 9.12 -19.00 19.45
C THR A 235 8.35 -19.94 20.39
N GLU A 236 8.40 -19.70 21.72
CA GLU A 236 7.66 -20.48 22.70
C GLU A 236 6.12 -20.39 22.56
N PHE A 237 5.58 -19.41 21.83
CA PHE A 237 4.14 -19.19 21.61
C PHE A 237 3.66 -19.63 20.24
N THR A 238 4.47 -20.34 19.45
CA THR A 238 4.15 -20.73 18.08
C THR A 238 2.83 -21.53 17.98
N GLU A 239 2.61 -22.49 18.87
CA GLU A 239 1.40 -23.30 18.92
C GLU A 239 0.18 -22.45 19.29
N ASP A 240 0.30 -21.63 20.34
CA ASP A 240 -0.78 -20.77 20.82
C ASP A 240 -1.21 -19.77 19.72
N ILE A 241 -0.24 -19.17 19.00
CA ILE A 241 -0.51 -18.24 17.90
C ILE A 241 -1.13 -18.95 16.71
N THR A 242 -0.70 -20.19 16.43
CA THR A 242 -1.27 -21.00 15.34
C THR A 242 -2.73 -21.39 15.66
N GLU A 243 -3.03 -21.77 16.90
CA GLU A 243 -4.41 -22.07 17.32
C GLU A 243 -5.27 -20.78 17.27
N LEU A 244 -4.74 -19.65 17.75
CA LEU A 244 -5.41 -18.36 17.71
C LEU A 244 -5.73 -17.96 16.27
N SER A 245 -4.81 -18.16 15.33
CA SER A 245 -5.02 -17.89 13.90
C SER A 245 -6.20 -18.69 13.33
N LYS A 246 -6.34 -19.98 13.70
CA LYS A 246 -7.47 -20.82 13.27
C LYS A 246 -8.80 -20.30 13.84
N LYS A 247 -8.83 -19.97 15.13
CA LYS A 247 -10.01 -19.38 15.78
C LYS A 247 -10.38 -18.03 15.19
N TYR A 248 -9.38 -17.21 14.84
CA TYR A 248 -9.57 -15.93 14.17
C TYR A 248 -10.24 -16.09 12.80
N ALA A 249 -9.78 -17.04 11.99
CA ALA A 249 -10.39 -17.34 10.70
C ALA A 249 -11.84 -17.86 10.85
N SER A 250 -12.11 -18.75 11.84
CA SER A 250 -13.46 -19.25 12.13
C SER A 250 -14.42 -18.13 12.53
N LEU A 251 -13.99 -17.28 13.48
CA LEU A 251 -14.81 -16.17 13.97
C LEU A 251 -15.15 -15.16 12.86
N LYS A 252 -14.19 -14.83 11.98
CA LYS A 252 -14.46 -13.96 10.83
C LYS A 252 -15.54 -14.55 9.91
N ASN A 253 -15.46 -15.85 9.62
CA ASN A 253 -16.45 -16.53 8.79
C ASN A 253 -17.86 -16.51 9.44
N GLU A 254 -17.94 -16.78 10.75
CA GLU A 254 -19.20 -16.77 11.52
C GLU A 254 -19.86 -15.39 11.52
N LEU A 255 -19.06 -14.34 11.65
CA LEU A 255 -19.52 -12.95 11.70
C LEU A 255 -19.67 -12.29 10.32
N ASN A 256 -19.39 -13.01 9.23
CA ASN A 256 -19.36 -12.46 7.87
C ASN A 256 -18.46 -11.23 7.74
N ILE A 257 -17.25 -11.32 8.27
CA ILE A 257 -16.23 -10.29 8.25
C ILE A 257 -15.05 -10.75 7.40
N LEU A 258 -14.52 -9.87 6.56
CA LEU A 258 -13.28 -10.08 5.80
C LEU A 258 -12.24 -9.03 6.20
N ASP A 259 -11.01 -9.46 6.50
CA ASP A 259 -9.88 -8.54 6.61
C ASP A 259 -9.25 -8.26 5.23
N TYR A 260 -8.23 -7.39 5.18
CA TYR A 260 -7.57 -7.07 3.92
C TYR A 260 -6.95 -8.29 3.24
N ASP A 261 -6.36 -9.20 4.02
CA ASP A 261 -5.76 -10.41 3.47
C ASP A 261 -6.85 -11.35 2.92
N ASP A 262 -8.01 -11.45 3.58
CA ASP A 262 -9.14 -12.24 3.10
C ASP A 262 -9.68 -11.74 1.75
N LEU A 263 -9.71 -10.42 1.53
CA LEU A 263 -10.18 -9.88 0.25
C LEU A 263 -9.39 -10.43 -0.93
N LEU A 264 -8.06 -10.47 -0.79
CA LEU A 264 -7.18 -10.98 -1.85
C LEU A 264 -7.21 -12.51 -1.93
N GLU A 265 -7.13 -13.18 -0.78
CA GLU A 265 -7.10 -14.64 -0.70
C GLU A 265 -8.42 -15.26 -1.21
N ARG A 266 -9.57 -14.78 -0.71
CA ARG A 266 -10.89 -15.27 -1.15
C ARG A 266 -11.15 -14.98 -2.62
N PHE A 267 -10.72 -13.82 -3.10
CA PHE A 267 -10.84 -13.48 -4.51
C PHE A 267 -9.98 -14.43 -5.37
N LEU A 268 -8.74 -14.67 -4.99
CA LEU A 268 -7.85 -15.61 -5.66
C LEU A 268 -8.39 -17.05 -5.64
N ASP A 269 -8.87 -17.50 -4.47
CA ASP A 269 -9.49 -18.82 -4.33
C ASP A 269 -10.71 -18.97 -5.25
N GLY A 270 -11.53 -17.92 -5.35
CA GLY A 270 -12.65 -17.87 -6.27
C GLY A 270 -12.24 -18.00 -7.73
N LEU A 271 -11.18 -17.27 -8.14
CA LEU A 271 -10.62 -17.39 -9.50
C LEU A 271 -10.11 -18.80 -9.81
N LYS A 272 -9.58 -19.51 -8.80
CA LYS A 272 -9.03 -20.87 -8.94
C LYS A 272 -10.09 -21.97 -8.86
N SER A 273 -11.07 -21.81 -7.98
CA SER A 273 -12.02 -22.89 -7.65
C SER A 273 -13.33 -22.85 -8.46
N SER A 274 -13.75 -21.67 -8.93
CA SER A 274 -15.02 -21.50 -9.64
C SER A 274 -14.83 -21.06 -11.09
N LYS A 275 -15.11 -21.96 -12.02
CA LYS A 275 -15.03 -21.67 -13.46
C LYS A 275 -15.99 -20.54 -13.85
N GLU A 276 -17.18 -20.49 -13.26
CA GLU A 276 -18.17 -19.44 -13.56
C GLU A 276 -17.69 -18.08 -13.06
N PHE A 277 -17.15 -18.02 -11.83
CA PHE A 277 -16.58 -16.80 -11.27
C PHE A 277 -15.44 -16.27 -12.15
N LEU A 278 -14.51 -17.14 -12.55
CA LEU A 278 -13.40 -16.79 -13.43
C LEU A 278 -13.90 -16.25 -14.79
N GLN A 279 -14.85 -16.92 -15.44
CA GLN A 279 -15.40 -16.49 -16.74
C GLN A 279 -16.07 -15.11 -16.66
N LYS A 280 -16.76 -14.77 -15.55
CA LYS A 280 -17.33 -13.42 -15.36
C LYS A 280 -16.26 -12.34 -15.37
N ILE A 281 -15.12 -12.62 -14.74
CA ILE A 281 -13.99 -11.67 -14.64
C ILE A 281 -13.26 -11.56 -15.99
N GLU A 282 -12.90 -12.67 -16.62
CA GLU A 282 -12.20 -12.70 -17.91
C GLU A 282 -13.03 -12.08 -19.04
N ASN A 283 -14.32 -12.34 -19.10
CA ASN A 283 -15.23 -11.74 -20.08
C ASN A 283 -15.34 -10.20 -19.91
N ARG A 284 -15.06 -9.71 -18.70
CA ARG A 284 -15.11 -8.28 -18.41
C ARG A 284 -13.82 -7.56 -18.81
N TYR A 285 -12.65 -8.16 -18.61
CA TYR A 285 -11.37 -7.51 -18.81
C TYR A 285 -10.51 -8.26 -19.83
N SER A 286 -10.10 -7.53 -20.89
CA SER A 286 -9.24 -8.06 -21.96
C SER A 286 -7.82 -7.49 -21.91
N PHE A 287 -7.60 -6.41 -21.14
CA PHE A 287 -6.31 -5.76 -20.97
C PHE A 287 -6.08 -5.49 -19.50
N VAL A 288 -4.99 -6.01 -18.98
CA VAL A 288 -4.59 -5.84 -17.56
C VAL A 288 -3.33 -4.99 -17.53
N MET A 289 -3.36 -3.90 -16.77
CA MET A 289 -2.19 -3.07 -16.52
C MET A 289 -1.99 -2.92 -15.03
N VAL A 290 -0.73 -3.08 -14.58
CA VAL A 290 -0.36 -2.97 -13.16
C VAL A 290 0.79 -1.98 -13.03
N ASP A 291 0.57 -0.91 -12.27
CA ASP A 291 1.61 0.04 -11.88
C ASP A 291 2.23 -0.34 -10.54
N GLU A 292 3.45 0.13 -10.29
CA GLU A 292 4.24 -0.16 -9.08
C GLU A 292 4.30 -1.67 -8.78
N TYR A 293 4.53 -2.48 -9.83
CA TYR A 293 4.45 -3.95 -9.75
C TYR A 293 5.45 -4.56 -8.75
N GLN A 294 6.57 -3.89 -8.45
CA GLN A 294 7.54 -4.30 -7.44
C GLN A 294 6.99 -4.30 -6.00
N ASP A 295 5.88 -3.60 -5.76
CA ASP A 295 5.25 -3.52 -4.43
C ASP A 295 4.11 -4.53 -4.27
N THR A 296 3.84 -5.33 -5.29
CA THR A 296 2.80 -6.37 -5.22
C THR A 296 3.22 -7.55 -4.35
N ASN A 297 2.29 -8.09 -3.56
CA ASN A 297 2.49 -9.35 -2.87
C ASN A 297 2.23 -10.54 -3.81
N VAL A 298 2.45 -11.76 -3.32
CA VAL A 298 2.30 -12.98 -4.12
C VAL A 298 0.87 -13.13 -4.65
N PHE A 299 -0.15 -12.87 -3.83
CA PHE A 299 -1.56 -12.96 -4.24
C PHE A 299 -1.90 -11.97 -5.37
N GLN A 300 -1.43 -10.73 -5.26
CA GLN A 300 -1.67 -9.68 -6.26
C GLN A 300 -1.05 -10.03 -7.60
N GLY A 301 0.20 -10.52 -7.59
CA GLY A 301 0.85 -10.98 -8.81
C GLY A 301 0.08 -12.12 -9.47
N GLU A 302 -0.36 -13.10 -8.69
CA GLU A 302 -1.10 -14.25 -9.20
C GLU A 302 -2.51 -13.88 -9.70
N ILE A 303 -3.21 -12.98 -9.02
CA ILE A 303 -4.50 -12.42 -9.48
C ILE A 303 -4.35 -11.77 -10.86
N ALA A 304 -3.33 -10.91 -11.03
CA ALA A 304 -3.10 -10.25 -12.31
C ALA A 304 -2.79 -11.25 -13.43
N ASP A 305 -1.96 -12.27 -13.14
CA ASP A 305 -1.61 -13.34 -14.08
C ASP A 305 -2.84 -14.14 -14.50
N ILE A 306 -3.70 -14.57 -13.56
CA ILE A 306 -4.90 -15.36 -13.86
C ILE A 306 -5.88 -14.58 -14.73
N ILE A 307 -6.18 -13.32 -14.37
CA ILE A 307 -7.12 -12.50 -15.14
C ILE A 307 -6.63 -12.28 -16.58
N ALA A 308 -5.31 -12.14 -16.77
CA ALA A 308 -4.72 -11.90 -18.07
C ALA A 308 -4.52 -13.16 -18.93
N LEU A 309 -4.66 -14.37 -18.35
CA LEU A 309 -4.32 -15.63 -19.03
C LEU A 309 -5.10 -15.84 -20.32
N SER A 310 -6.40 -15.60 -20.31
CA SER A 310 -7.25 -15.86 -21.49
C SER A 310 -6.98 -14.88 -22.63
N SER A 311 -6.77 -13.59 -22.32
CA SER A 311 -6.49 -12.56 -23.33
C SER A 311 -5.02 -12.53 -23.76
N GLY A 312 -4.11 -12.91 -22.87
CA GLY A 312 -2.67 -12.78 -23.05
C GLY A 312 -2.17 -11.33 -23.10
N ASN A 313 -2.99 -10.34 -22.70
CA ASN A 313 -2.66 -8.92 -22.76
C ASN A 313 -2.44 -8.37 -21.34
N ILE A 314 -1.19 -8.35 -20.91
CA ILE A 314 -0.78 -7.82 -19.62
C ILE A 314 0.44 -6.91 -19.77
N MET A 315 0.39 -5.76 -19.12
CA MET A 315 1.53 -4.88 -18.96
C MET A 315 1.75 -4.61 -17.48
N VAL A 316 2.92 -4.93 -16.99
CA VAL A 316 3.35 -4.56 -15.64
C VAL A 316 4.45 -3.52 -15.73
N VAL A 317 4.34 -2.48 -14.91
CA VAL A 317 5.29 -1.36 -14.87
C VAL A 317 5.82 -1.25 -13.45
N GLY A 318 7.13 -1.11 -13.30
CA GLY A 318 7.71 -0.99 -11.98
C GLY A 318 9.18 -0.61 -11.99
N ASP A 319 9.70 -0.36 -10.81
CA ASP A 319 11.10 -0.12 -10.53
C ASP A 319 11.57 -1.08 -9.41
N ASP A 320 12.34 -2.08 -9.78
CA ASP A 320 12.88 -3.06 -8.84
C ASP A 320 13.69 -2.41 -7.70
N LEU A 321 14.33 -1.26 -7.96
CA LEU A 321 15.08 -0.49 -6.97
C LEU A 321 14.19 0.34 -6.04
N GLN A 322 12.89 0.47 -6.32
CA GLN A 322 11.92 1.14 -5.46
C GLN A 322 11.04 0.17 -4.66
N SER A 323 11.40 -1.11 -4.58
CA SER A 323 10.71 -2.09 -3.73
C SER A 323 11.14 -1.92 -2.27
N ILE A 324 10.31 -1.19 -1.49
CA ILE A 324 10.58 -0.81 -0.09
C ILE A 324 9.43 -1.16 0.87
N TYR A 325 8.53 -2.06 0.45
CA TYR A 325 7.39 -2.50 1.25
C TYR A 325 7.42 -4.00 1.59
N GLY A 326 8.62 -4.60 1.65
CA GLY A 326 8.81 -5.99 2.06
C GLY A 326 8.26 -6.28 3.45
N PHE A 327 8.32 -5.30 4.36
CA PHE A 327 7.72 -5.39 5.68
C PHE A 327 6.18 -5.50 5.65
N ARG A 328 5.51 -5.12 4.54
CA ARG A 328 4.07 -5.30 4.29
C ARG A 328 3.76 -6.53 3.44
N GLY A 329 4.75 -7.39 3.19
CA GLY A 329 4.59 -8.61 2.39
C GLY A 329 4.74 -8.40 0.88
N ALA A 330 5.25 -7.24 0.42
CA ALA A 330 5.63 -7.07 -0.97
C ALA A 330 6.67 -8.12 -1.37
N ALA A 331 6.45 -8.74 -2.52
CA ALA A 331 7.31 -9.79 -3.05
C ALA A 331 8.16 -9.22 -4.19
N PHE A 332 9.36 -8.76 -3.85
CA PHE A 332 10.33 -8.24 -4.82
C PHE A 332 10.56 -9.20 -6.01
N GLU A 333 10.48 -10.49 -5.74
CA GLU A 333 10.61 -11.53 -6.75
C GLU A 333 9.52 -11.48 -7.83
N ASN A 334 8.36 -10.88 -7.56
CA ASN A 334 7.28 -10.80 -8.54
C ASN A 334 7.73 -10.12 -9.84
N ILE A 335 8.42 -8.97 -9.73
CA ILE A 335 8.90 -8.25 -10.90
C ILE A 335 10.07 -8.99 -11.59
N LEU A 336 10.95 -9.60 -10.81
CA LEU A 336 12.11 -10.34 -11.35
C LEU A 336 11.68 -11.60 -12.11
N ARG A 337 10.66 -12.31 -11.60
CA ARG A 337 10.20 -13.58 -12.18
C ARG A 337 9.11 -13.42 -13.23
N PHE A 338 8.64 -12.20 -13.51
CA PHE A 338 7.58 -11.94 -14.48
C PHE A 338 7.92 -12.50 -15.89
N PRO A 339 9.13 -12.30 -16.46
CA PRO A 339 9.46 -12.89 -17.76
C PRO A 339 9.48 -14.44 -17.75
N GLY A 340 9.77 -15.05 -16.60
CA GLY A 340 9.71 -16.49 -16.42
C GLY A 340 8.28 -17.04 -16.43
N ARG A 341 7.30 -16.27 -15.91
CA ARG A 341 5.88 -16.62 -15.95
C ARG A 341 5.25 -16.34 -17.33
N TRP A 342 5.76 -15.34 -18.03
CA TRP A 342 5.29 -14.92 -19.35
C TRP A 342 6.44 -15.00 -20.38
N PRO A 343 6.72 -16.20 -20.97
CA PRO A 343 7.91 -16.42 -21.81
C PRO A 343 7.99 -15.56 -23.08
N LYS A 344 6.86 -15.01 -23.55
CA LYS A 344 6.81 -14.08 -24.68
C LYS A 344 6.86 -12.62 -24.25
N CYS A 345 7.12 -12.36 -22.98
CA CYS A 345 7.16 -11.02 -22.44
C CYS A 345 8.28 -10.19 -23.10
N LYS A 346 7.91 -9.02 -23.61
CA LYS A 346 8.87 -8.00 -24.05
C LYS A 346 9.27 -7.16 -22.84
N VAL A 347 10.55 -7.15 -22.51
CA VAL A 347 11.11 -6.29 -21.46
C VAL A 347 11.53 -4.97 -22.09
N ILE A 348 10.98 -3.86 -21.60
CA ILE A 348 11.28 -2.50 -22.05
C ILE A 348 11.89 -1.75 -20.88
N LYS A 349 13.06 -1.11 -21.08
CA LYS A 349 13.71 -0.29 -20.07
C LYS A 349 13.51 1.18 -20.37
N LEU A 350 13.01 1.95 -19.38
CA LEU A 350 12.91 3.40 -19.44
C LEU A 350 14.06 3.98 -18.59
N GLU A 351 15.12 4.42 -19.26
CA GLU A 351 16.37 4.87 -18.63
C GLU A 351 16.57 6.39 -18.69
N GLN A 352 15.87 7.09 -19.59
CA GLN A 352 15.88 8.55 -19.64
C GLN A 352 15.08 9.15 -18.48
N ASN A 353 15.73 9.93 -17.66
CA ASN A 353 15.17 10.60 -16.50
C ASN A 353 14.80 12.05 -16.84
N TYR A 354 13.59 12.46 -16.44
CA TYR A 354 13.03 13.81 -16.66
C TYR A 354 12.86 14.60 -15.35
N ARG A 355 13.38 14.07 -14.24
CA ARG A 355 13.22 14.65 -12.90
C ARG A 355 14.50 15.34 -12.44
N SER A 356 15.59 14.60 -12.45
CA SER A 356 16.82 14.97 -11.77
C SER A 356 17.92 15.32 -12.76
N ARG A 357 18.85 16.14 -12.32
CA ARG A 357 20.05 16.47 -13.09
C ARG A 357 21.03 15.30 -13.15
N ARG A 358 21.95 15.36 -14.12
CA ARG A 358 22.93 14.31 -14.39
C ARG A 358 23.76 13.96 -13.15
N GLU A 359 24.25 14.96 -12.43
CA GLU A 359 25.12 14.78 -11.26
C GLU A 359 24.44 13.99 -10.15
N LEU A 360 23.14 14.22 -9.92
CA LEU A 360 22.33 13.42 -8.99
C LEU A 360 22.10 12.01 -9.47
N LEU A 361 21.97 11.82 -10.80
CA LEU A 361 21.81 10.49 -11.37
C LEU A 361 23.11 9.67 -11.30
N ASP A 362 24.26 10.28 -11.54
CA ASP A 362 25.56 9.61 -11.42
C ASP A 362 25.77 9.12 -9.98
N PHE A 363 25.41 9.92 -8.98
CA PHE A 363 25.39 9.52 -7.58
C PHE A 363 24.43 8.35 -7.33
N THR A 364 23.17 8.45 -7.78
CA THR A 364 22.17 7.38 -7.54
C THR A 364 22.51 6.11 -8.34
N ASN A 365 23.08 6.20 -9.53
CA ASN A 365 23.57 5.04 -10.30
C ASN A 365 24.68 4.29 -9.54
N SER A 366 25.58 5.02 -8.85
CA SER A 366 26.61 4.40 -8.01
C SER A 366 26.03 3.62 -6.83
N ILE A 367 24.89 4.06 -6.25
CA ILE A 367 24.16 3.25 -5.24
C ILE A 367 23.66 1.94 -5.89
N VAL A 368 23.13 2.03 -7.12
CA VAL A 368 22.57 0.88 -7.86
C VAL A 368 23.62 -0.17 -8.17
N ASP A 369 24.84 0.23 -8.48
CA ASP A 369 25.94 -0.70 -8.80
C ASP A 369 26.26 -1.66 -7.66
N ASN A 370 25.95 -1.26 -6.42
CA ASN A 370 26.11 -2.07 -5.21
C ASN A 370 24.85 -2.89 -4.84
N CYS A 371 23.72 -2.74 -5.59
CA CYS A 371 22.50 -3.49 -5.34
C CYS A 371 22.60 -4.94 -5.83
N TYR A 372 22.21 -5.87 -4.97
CA TYR A 372 22.09 -7.28 -5.34
C TYR A 372 20.76 -7.54 -6.09
N ALA A 373 20.83 -8.32 -7.17
CA ALA A 373 19.67 -8.80 -7.93
C ALA A 373 18.81 -7.73 -8.65
N ALA A 374 19.31 -6.53 -8.87
CA ALA A 374 18.61 -5.50 -9.63
C ALA A 374 18.70 -5.72 -11.15
N TYR A 375 17.68 -5.27 -11.90
CA TYR A 375 17.82 -5.14 -13.35
C TYR A 375 18.87 -4.08 -13.65
N LYS A 376 19.93 -4.47 -14.42
CA LYS A 376 20.93 -3.51 -14.87
C LYS A 376 20.26 -2.42 -15.70
N LYS A 377 20.24 -1.20 -15.19
CA LYS A 377 19.76 0.01 -15.86
C LYS A 377 20.66 1.18 -15.43
N ILE A 378 20.93 2.09 -16.35
CA ILE A 378 21.72 3.30 -16.10
C ILE A 378 20.80 4.47 -16.43
N LEU A 379 20.42 5.24 -15.40
CA LEU A 379 19.62 6.43 -15.62
C LEU A 379 20.49 7.56 -16.15
N PHE A 380 20.00 8.24 -17.18
CA PHE A 380 20.64 9.41 -17.75
C PHE A 380 19.65 10.56 -17.91
N SER A 381 20.15 11.79 -17.90
CA SER A 381 19.37 13.01 -18.11
C SER A 381 20.09 13.92 -19.09
N ASP A 382 19.30 14.63 -19.90
CA ASP A 382 19.79 15.71 -20.76
C ASP A 382 19.94 17.02 -19.99
N MET A 383 19.40 17.07 -18.76
CA MET A 383 19.55 18.21 -17.87
C MET A 383 20.90 18.12 -17.16
N SER A 384 21.82 19.02 -17.49
CA SER A 384 23.15 19.13 -16.89
C SER A 384 23.33 20.48 -16.20
N GLY A 385 24.33 20.51 -15.34
CA GLY A 385 24.85 21.77 -14.70
C GLY A 385 24.21 22.01 -13.38
N SER A 386 24.84 21.57 -12.31
CA SER A 386 25.13 22.25 -11.16
C SER A 386 25.56 21.55 -9.92
N CYS A 387 24.72 21.00 -9.12
CA CYS A 387 25.09 20.72 -7.74
C CYS A 387 25.37 19.23 -7.59
N GLU A 388 26.65 18.93 -7.45
CA GLU A 388 27.02 17.64 -6.85
C GLU A 388 26.29 17.49 -5.51
N PRO A 389 25.82 16.28 -5.14
CA PRO A 389 25.31 16.02 -3.79
C PRO A 389 26.29 16.51 -2.73
N THR A 390 25.79 17.14 -1.69
CA THR A 390 26.63 17.65 -0.60
C THR A 390 26.49 16.76 0.62
N VAL A 391 27.61 16.23 1.09
CA VAL A 391 27.71 15.45 2.34
C VAL A 391 28.19 16.39 3.44
N GLN A 392 27.36 16.58 4.46
CA GLN A 392 27.65 17.43 5.61
C GLN A 392 27.86 16.60 6.87
N ARG A 393 29.05 16.64 7.42
CA ARG A 393 29.32 16.13 8.75
C ARG A 393 29.07 17.25 9.77
N VAL A 394 28.31 16.92 10.82
CA VAL A 394 28.01 17.84 11.93
C VAL A 394 28.41 17.21 13.26
N THR A 395 28.47 18.01 14.31
CA THR A 395 28.93 17.52 15.64
C THR A 395 27.91 16.56 16.25
N ASP A 396 26.64 16.93 16.29
CA ASP A 396 25.54 16.20 16.92
C ASP A 396 24.21 16.48 16.22
N ALA A 397 23.13 15.86 16.71
CA ALA A 397 21.80 16.01 16.14
C ALA A 397 21.21 17.43 16.26
N GLU A 398 21.61 18.21 17.26
CA GLU A 398 21.20 19.61 17.41
C GLU A 398 21.90 20.48 16.35
N SER A 399 23.20 20.28 16.15
CA SER A 399 23.98 20.94 15.09
C SER A 399 23.47 20.57 13.70
N GLU A 400 23.00 19.32 13.51
CA GLU A 400 22.34 18.88 12.26
C GLU A 400 21.06 19.69 12.00
N ALA A 401 20.23 19.87 13.03
CA ALA A 401 19.00 20.65 12.91
C ALA A 401 19.27 22.13 12.61
N VAL A 402 20.28 22.73 13.24
CA VAL A 402 20.71 24.12 12.98
C VAL A 402 21.18 24.28 11.53
N PHE A 403 22.08 23.38 11.07
CA PHE A 403 22.56 23.41 9.68
C PHE A 403 21.41 23.33 8.66
N ILE A 404 20.48 22.38 8.88
CA ILE A 404 19.32 22.20 7.99
C ILE A 404 18.47 23.46 7.97
N ALA A 405 18.19 24.06 9.13
CA ALA A 405 17.40 25.28 9.20
C ALA A 405 18.09 26.47 8.52
N ASP A 406 19.41 26.62 8.68
CA ASP A 406 20.20 27.68 8.00
C ASP A 406 20.14 27.54 6.47
N VAL A 407 20.22 26.30 5.96
CA VAL A 407 20.12 26.05 4.51
C VAL A 407 18.70 26.25 4.02
N ILE A 408 17.69 25.86 4.80
CA ILE A 408 16.26 26.05 4.47
C ILE A 408 15.97 27.56 4.32
N GLU A 409 16.37 28.39 5.29
CA GLU A 409 16.17 29.86 5.23
C GLU A 409 16.74 30.45 3.94
N LYS A 410 18.00 30.14 3.63
CA LYS A 410 18.65 30.60 2.40
C LYS A 410 17.99 30.09 1.12
N THR A 411 17.50 28.85 1.15
CA THR A 411 16.90 28.20 -0.01
C THR A 411 15.51 28.78 -0.30
N THR A 412 14.73 29.03 0.75
CA THR A 412 13.37 29.55 0.63
C THR A 412 13.29 31.03 0.23
N GLU A 413 14.41 31.77 0.25
CA GLU A 413 14.50 33.09 -0.40
C GLU A 413 14.31 33.01 -1.93
N LYS A 414 14.60 31.85 -2.55
CA LYS A 414 14.62 31.66 -4.01
C LYS A 414 13.57 30.71 -4.54
N ILE A 415 13.13 29.75 -3.73
CA ILE A 415 12.15 28.73 -4.11
C ILE A 415 11.05 28.63 -3.05
N SER A 416 9.91 28.04 -3.44
CA SER A 416 8.80 27.80 -2.53
C SER A 416 9.20 26.82 -1.41
N ALA A 417 8.76 27.08 -0.18
CA ALA A 417 9.00 26.19 0.96
C ALA A 417 8.50 24.76 0.70
N GLY A 418 7.38 24.60 -0.02
CA GLY A 418 6.85 23.28 -0.39
C GLY A 418 7.71 22.48 -1.37
N ASP A 419 8.72 23.12 -1.99
CA ASP A 419 9.72 22.46 -2.84
C ASP A 419 10.96 21.99 -2.07
N VAL A 420 10.93 22.06 -0.71
CA VAL A 420 12.00 21.59 0.17
C VAL A 420 11.50 20.46 1.05
N ALA A 421 12.22 19.34 1.09
CA ALA A 421 11.89 18.21 1.94
C ALA A 421 13.06 17.74 2.80
N VAL A 422 12.76 17.35 4.03
CA VAL A 422 13.69 16.67 4.94
C VAL A 422 13.20 15.25 5.13
N LEU A 423 13.99 14.27 4.71
CA LEU A 423 13.66 12.86 4.71
C LEU A 423 14.46 12.11 5.78
N TYR A 424 13.78 11.36 6.60
CA TYR A 424 14.38 10.55 7.66
C TYR A 424 13.89 9.10 7.64
N ARG A 425 14.72 8.20 8.12
CA ARG A 425 14.39 6.76 8.20
C ARG A 425 13.28 6.48 9.23
N SER A 426 13.32 7.15 10.35
CA SER A 426 12.35 7.01 11.45
C SER A 426 11.89 8.37 11.95
N GLY A 427 10.61 8.47 12.35
CA GLY A 427 10.00 9.76 12.72
C GLY A 427 10.71 10.50 13.86
N HIS A 428 11.31 9.79 14.82
CA HIS A 428 12.03 10.40 15.93
C HIS A 428 13.31 11.13 15.51
N HIS A 429 13.91 10.79 14.38
CA HIS A 429 15.07 11.52 13.83
C HIS A 429 14.72 12.95 13.42
N GLY A 430 13.44 13.24 13.16
CA GLY A 430 12.97 14.58 12.84
C GLY A 430 12.71 15.49 14.06
N ASN A 431 12.82 15.00 15.30
CA ASN A 431 12.38 15.75 16.48
C ASN A 431 13.20 17.03 16.72
N PHE A 432 14.53 16.98 16.65
CA PHE A 432 15.38 18.14 16.79
C PHE A 432 15.17 19.14 15.65
N ILE A 433 14.98 18.65 14.43
CA ILE A 433 14.69 19.47 13.26
C ILE A 433 13.36 20.22 13.44
N GLN A 434 12.30 19.53 13.89
CA GLN A 434 11.02 20.18 14.20
C GLN A 434 11.18 21.27 15.27
N ALA A 435 11.93 20.98 16.33
CA ALA A 435 12.17 21.93 17.42
C ALA A 435 12.91 23.20 16.93
N GLU A 436 13.94 23.04 16.09
CA GLU A 436 14.70 24.17 15.55
C GLU A 436 13.87 25.00 14.54
N LEU A 437 13.08 24.35 13.67
CA LEU A 437 12.17 25.05 12.76
C LEU A 437 11.10 25.86 13.52
N LEU A 438 10.52 25.28 14.59
CA LEU A 438 9.59 26.00 15.47
C LEU A 438 10.23 27.22 16.13
N LYS A 439 11.45 27.08 16.64
CA LYS A 439 12.22 28.16 17.27
C LYS A 439 12.46 29.33 16.30
N ARG A 440 12.62 29.04 15.01
CA ARG A 440 12.81 30.05 13.94
C ARG A 440 11.52 30.52 13.29
N ASN A 441 10.36 30.05 13.74
CA ASN A 441 9.05 30.32 13.14
C ASN A 441 8.95 29.92 11.66
N ILE A 442 9.66 28.84 11.25
CA ILE A 442 9.57 28.26 9.91
C ILE A 442 8.42 27.26 9.90
N GLU A 443 7.45 27.48 9.01
CA GLU A 443 6.30 26.59 8.89
C GLU A 443 6.67 25.26 8.21
N PHE A 444 6.22 24.16 8.77
CA PHE A 444 6.43 22.83 8.21
C PHE A 444 5.20 21.93 8.35
N ALA A 445 5.16 20.88 7.55
CA ALA A 445 4.18 19.80 7.61
C ALA A 445 4.90 18.46 7.82
N VAL A 446 4.41 17.63 8.76
CA VAL A 446 5.00 16.32 9.08
C VAL A 446 4.15 15.21 8.48
N TYR A 447 4.80 14.29 7.77
CA TYR A 447 4.17 13.13 7.15
C TYR A 447 4.78 11.82 7.66
N GLY A 448 3.94 10.78 7.85
CA GLY A 448 4.36 9.49 8.41
C GLY A 448 4.01 9.29 9.88
N GLY A 449 2.99 10.02 10.39
CA GLY A 449 2.42 9.85 11.73
C GLY A 449 1.23 8.87 11.78
N ILE A 450 0.48 8.87 12.92
CA ILE A 450 -0.73 8.06 13.09
C ILE A 450 -1.80 8.53 12.08
N LYS A 451 -2.28 7.61 11.27
CA LYS A 451 -3.31 7.92 10.26
C LYS A 451 -4.58 8.43 10.91
N PHE A 452 -5.27 9.36 10.24
CA PHE A 452 -6.56 9.94 10.70
C PHE A 452 -7.56 8.86 11.12
N ILE A 453 -7.68 7.80 10.31
CA ILE A 453 -8.60 6.69 10.58
C ILE A 453 -8.21 5.84 11.81
N GLU A 454 -6.95 5.85 12.20
CA GLU A 454 -6.44 5.10 13.34
C GLU A 454 -6.65 5.84 14.66
N ARG A 455 -7.05 7.11 14.59
CA ARG A 455 -7.35 7.91 15.77
C ARG A 455 -8.55 7.31 16.53
N ARG A 456 -8.42 7.22 17.85
CA ARG A 456 -9.37 6.54 18.71
C ARG A 456 -10.82 7.02 18.49
N HIS A 457 -11.06 8.33 18.55
CA HIS A 457 -12.39 8.93 18.44
C HIS A 457 -13.01 8.75 17.04
N VAL A 458 -12.19 8.76 15.98
CA VAL A 458 -12.63 8.45 14.61
C VAL A 458 -13.09 7.00 14.53
N LYS A 459 -12.30 6.07 15.06
CA LYS A 459 -12.66 4.65 15.10
C LYS A 459 -13.89 4.36 15.93
N ASP A 460 -14.09 5.08 17.03
CA ASP A 460 -15.27 4.90 17.86
C ASP A 460 -16.53 5.23 17.05
N ILE A 461 -16.57 6.37 16.35
CA ILE A 461 -17.70 6.75 15.49
C ILE A 461 -17.92 5.75 14.36
N ILE A 462 -16.84 5.32 13.68
CA ILE A 462 -16.92 4.33 12.62
C ILE A 462 -17.46 2.99 13.15
N SER A 463 -17.14 2.61 14.40
CA SER A 463 -17.67 1.38 15.00
C SER A 463 -19.18 1.43 15.22
N TYR A 464 -19.75 2.59 15.61
CA TYR A 464 -21.20 2.77 15.63
C TYR A 464 -21.81 2.58 14.24
N ALA A 465 -21.21 3.18 13.22
CA ALA A 465 -21.68 3.06 11.84
C ALA A 465 -21.58 1.60 11.32
N LYS A 466 -20.51 0.87 11.69
CA LYS A 466 -20.38 -0.56 11.37
C LYS A 466 -21.47 -1.41 12.00
N VAL A 467 -21.82 -1.16 13.27
CA VAL A 467 -22.91 -1.89 13.96
C VAL A 467 -24.26 -1.58 13.33
N ILE A 468 -24.50 -0.36 12.86
CA ILE A 468 -25.72 -0.01 12.12
C ILE A 468 -25.80 -0.80 10.81
N GLN A 469 -24.70 -0.89 10.07
CA GLN A 469 -24.61 -1.63 8.80
C GLN A 469 -24.70 -3.15 9.01
N ASN A 470 -24.00 -3.67 10.03
CA ASN A 470 -23.97 -5.09 10.38
C ASN A 470 -24.13 -5.25 11.91
N PRO A 471 -25.37 -5.47 12.40
CA PRO A 471 -25.63 -5.65 13.83
C PRO A 471 -24.91 -6.87 14.46
N THR A 472 -24.38 -7.77 13.66
CA THR A 472 -23.61 -8.94 14.13
C THR A 472 -22.11 -8.71 14.17
N ASP A 473 -21.63 -7.49 13.85
CA ASP A 473 -20.21 -7.14 13.98
C ASP A 473 -19.82 -7.07 15.46
N GLY A 474 -19.41 -8.22 16.00
CA GLY A 474 -19.03 -8.33 17.41
C GLY A 474 -17.81 -7.52 17.80
N VAL A 475 -16.94 -7.16 16.83
CA VAL A 475 -15.74 -6.33 17.08
C VAL A 475 -16.14 -4.89 17.28
N ALA A 476 -16.90 -4.35 16.35
CA ALA A 476 -17.43 -3.00 16.45
C ALA A 476 -18.32 -2.85 17.67
N LEU A 477 -19.20 -3.83 17.92
CA LEU A 477 -20.07 -3.86 19.09
C LEU A 477 -19.27 -3.90 20.40
N ASN A 478 -18.25 -4.77 20.52
CA ASN A 478 -17.39 -4.82 21.70
C ASN A 478 -16.64 -3.50 21.95
N ARG A 479 -16.26 -2.79 20.89
CA ARG A 479 -15.61 -1.50 21.01
C ARG A 479 -16.54 -0.44 21.59
N ILE A 480 -17.74 -0.28 21.04
CA ILE A 480 -18.69 0.74 21.49
C ILE A 480 -19.25 0.43 22.89
N LEU A 481 -19.42 -0.85 23.26
CA LEU A 481 -19.82 -1.26 24.61
C LEU A 481 -18.81 -0.84 25.66
N LYS A 482 -17.51 -0.87 25.36
CA LYS A 482 -16.44 -0.45 26.29
C LYS A 482 -16.37 1.07 26.50
N LEU A 483 -17.08 1.86 25.73
CA LEU A 483 -17.19 3.31 25.93
C LEU A 483 -18.17 3.66 27.04
N ILE A 484 -19.03 2.73 27.44
CA ILE A 484 -20.01 2.90 28.52
C ILE A 484 -19.30 2.66 29.87
N ASP A 485 -19.49 3.60 30.81
CA ASP A 485 -18.90 3.46 32.14
C ASP A 485 -19.41 2.20 32.87
N GLY A 486 -18.50 1.48 33.50
CA GLY A 486 -18.81 0.22 34.18
C GLY A 486 -18.84 -1.02 33.30
N ILE A 487 -18.65 -0.91 31.96
CA ILE A 487 -18.51 -2.05 31.05
C ILE A 487 -17.04 -2.30 30.72
N GLY A 488 -16.42 -3.24 31.42
CA GLY A 488 -15.07 -3.72 31.12
C GLY A 488 -15.06 -4.82 30.05
N SER A 489 -13.87 -5.22 29.61
CA SER A 489 -13.68 -6.21 28.51
C SER A 489 -14.43 -7.54 28.73
N GLY A 490 -14.47 -8.06 29.96
CA GLY A 490 -15.19 -9.30 30.26
C GLY A 490 -16.72 -9.15 30.16
N THR A 491 -17.27 -8.01 30.58
CA THR A 491 -18.71 -7.71 30.47
C THR A 491 -19.10 -7.45 29.01
N ALA A 492 -18.29 -6.68 28.29
CA ALA A 492 -18.50 -6.42 26.86
C ALA A 492 -18.54 -7.70 26.04
N GLY A 493 -17.58 -8.63 26.24
CA GLY A 493 -17.55 -9.92 25.56
C GLY A 493 -18.78 -10.78 25.83
N LYS A 494 -19.30 -10.79 27.08
CA LYS A 494 -20.55 -11.49 27.42
C LYS A 494 -21.75 -10.89 26.71
N LEU A 495 -21.87 -9.54 26.72
CA LEU A 495 -22.94 -8.83 26.04
C LEU A 495 -22.93 -9.09 24.53
N VAL A 496 -21.75 -9.09 23.89
CA VAL A 496 -21.62 -9.43 22.47
C VAL A 496 -22.18 -10.82 22.17
N ASN A 497 -21.84 -11.84 22.98
CA ASN A 497 -22.33 -13.20 22.79
C ASN A 497 -23.85 -13.30 23.05
N GLU A 498 -24.37 -12.62 24.07
CA GLU A 498 -25.81 -12.60 24.36
C GLU A 498 -26.60 -11.93 23.24
N ILE A 499 -26.07 -10.84 22.67
CA ILE A 499 -26.70 -10.11 21.57
C ILE A 499 -26.63 -10.94 20.27
N ALA A 500 -25.52 -11.64 20.01
CA ALA A 500 -25.42 -12.53 18.86
C ALA A 500 -26.47 -13.67 18.89
N GLY A 501 -26.80 -14.21 20.09
CA GLY A 501 -27.78 -15.27 20.25
C GLY A 501 -29.23 -14.81 20.29
N ASN A 502 -29.51 -13.67 20.97
CA ASN A 502 -30.88 -13.25 21.32
C ASN A 502 -31.25 -11.87 20.74
N GLY A 503 -30.38 -11.29 19.92
CA GLY A 503 -30.52 -9.92 19.41
C GLY A 503 -30.50 -8.87 20.54
N PHE A 504 -30.81 -7.65 20.21
CA PHE A 504 -30.80 -6.51 21.16
C PHE A 504 -31.77 -6.66 22.35
N ARG A 505 -32.70 -7.61 22.32
CA ARG A 505 -33.58 -7.94 23.45
C ARG A 505 -32.81 -8.46 24.67
N ALA A 506 -31.62 -9.04 24.45
CA ALA A 506 -30.73 -9.52 25.52
C ALA A 506 -30.34 -8.39 26.51
N VAL A 507 -30.32 -7.14 26.07
CA VAL A 507 -30.01 -5.97 26.90
C VAL A 507 -30.92 -5.88 28.13
N ASN A 508 -32.18 -6.30 28.02
CA ASN A 508 -33.13 -6.28 29.12
C ASN A 508 -32.73 -7.18 30.32
N ASN A 509 -31.87 -8.20 30.08
CA ASN A 509 -31.34 -9.04 31.16
C ASN A 509 -30.42 -8.28 32.11
N HIS A 510 -29.96 -7.11 31.69
CA HIS A 510 -29.02 -6.25 32.45
C HIS A 510 -29.72 -5.08 33.15
N SER A 511 -31.07 -5.06 33.24
CA SER A 511 -31.87 -3.95 33.78
C SER A 511 -31.52 -3.53 35.23
N LYS A 512 -30.87 -4.39 36.01
CA LYS A 512 -30.41 -4.10 37.37
C LYS A 512 -28.98 -3.55 37.45
N ARG A 513 -28.28 -3.39 36.33
CA ARG A 513 -26.88 -2.92 36.27
C ARG A 513 -26.84 -1.39 36.16
N LYS A 514 -25.81 -0.76 36.76
CA LYS A 514 -25.63 0.70 36.73
C LYS A 514 -25.51 1.28 35.33
N TYR A 515 -24.94 0.50 34.41
CA TYR A 515 -24.75 0.89 32.99
C TYR A 515 -26.00 0.68 32.12
N PHE A 516 -27.11 0.23 32.66
CA PHE A 516 -28.26 -0.18 31.86
C PHE A 516 -28.91 0.99 31.09
N ASP A 517 -29.04 2.15 31.71
CA ASP A 517 -29.66 3.30 31.05
C ASP A 517 -28.80 3.80 29.87
N GLU A 518 -27.46 3.92 30.05
CA GLU A 518 -26.56 4.30 28.99
C GLU A 518 -26.54 3.26 27.85
N LEU A 519 -26.58 1.97 28.22
CA LEU A 519 -26.68 0.87 27.26
C LEU A 519 -27.96 0.94 26.43
N LYS A 520 -29.10 1.23 27.08
CA LYS A 520 -30.39 1.42 26.44
C LYS A 520 -30.42 2.62 25.50
N ASP A 521 -29.84 3.75 25.91
CA ASP A 521 -29.76 4.96 25.10
C ASP A 521 -28.88 4.74 23.87
N MET A 522 -27.75 4.03 24.01
CA MET A 522 -26.92 3.63 22.89
C MET A 522 -27.70 2.79 21.86
N PHE A 523 -28.43 1.77 22.31
CA PHE A 523 -29.21 0.94 21.39
C PHE A 523 -30.39 1.67 20.78
N LYS A 524 -31.01 2.61 21.51
CA LYS A 524 -32.06 3.47 20.97
C LYS A 524 -31.52 4.32 19.82
N MET A 525 -30.34 4.93 19.99
CA MET A 525 -29.66 5.69 18.94
C MET A 525 -29.32 4.81 17.74
N LEU A 526 -28.72 3.61 17.96
CA LEU A 526 -28.40 2.67 16.87
C LEU A 526 -29.65 2.24 16.08
N PHE A 527 -30.76 1.99 16.76
CA PHE A 527 -32.02 1.63 16.12
C PHE A 527 -32.62 2.79 15.32
N GLU A 528 -32.56 4.01 15.86
CA GLU A 528 -33.04 5.22 15.15
C GLU A 528 -32.19 5.47 13.90
N ALA A 529 -30.86 5.44 14.03
CA ALA A 529 -29.94 5.67 12.93
C ALA A 529 -30.00 4.56 11.84
N GLY A 530 -30.40 3.34 12.21
CA GLY A 530 -30.55 2.21 11.28
C GLY A 530 -31.90 2.13 10.56
N LYS A 531 -32.81 3.10 10.71
CA LYS A 531 -34.07 3.13 9.98
C LYS A 531 -33.85 3.27 8.48
N GLU A 532 -34.65 2.55 7.70
CA GLU A 532 -34.64 2.65 6.25
C GLU A 532 -34.94 4.09 5.78
N GLY A 533 -34.16 4.58 4.82
CA GLY A 533 -34.34 5.89 4.19
C GLY A 533 -33.45 6.99 4.75
N HIS A 534 -32.71 6.78 5.84
CA HIS A 534 -31.76 7.77 6.33
C HIS A 534 -30.55 7.91 5.37
N ALA A 535 -30.22 9.16 5.03
CA ALA A 535 -28.99 9.46 4.32
C ALA A 535 -27.76 9.24 5.23
N THR A 536 -26.61 8.96 4.65
CA THR A 536 -25.36 8.78 5.41
C THR A 536 -25.09 9.95 6.37
N THR A 537 -25.38 11.18 5.94
CA THR A 537 -25.24 12.39 6.76
C THR A 537 -26.13 12.36 8.01
N GLU A 538 -27.37 11.91 7.88
CA GLU A 538 -28.32 11.82 9.01
C GLU A 538 -27.86 10.78 10.03
N ILE A 539 -27.39 9.62 9.54
CA ILE A 539 -26.82 8.57 10.39
C ILE A 539 -25.64 9.12 11.19
N PHE A 540 -24.73 9.83 10.54
CA PHE A 540 -23.57 10.41 11.22
C PHE A 540 -23.94 11.53 12.19
N ASN A 541 -24.96 12.34 11.91
CA ASN A 541 -25.48 13.33 12.86
C ASN A 541 -25.95 12.68 14.16
N LEU A 542 -26.76 11.61 14.07
CA LEU A 542 -27.26 10.89 15.24
C LEU A 542 -26.11 10.26 16.05
N ILE A 543 -25.15 9.63 15.37
CA ILE A 543 -23.98 9.04 16.04
C ILE A 543 -23.15 10.12 16.74
N ILE A 544 -22.86 11.23 16.09
CA ILE A 544 -22.02 12.30 16.62
C ILE A 544 -22.70 12.97 17.81
N GLU A 545 -23.99 13.27 17.71
CA GLU A 545 -24.78 13.85 18.81
C GLU A 545 -24.72 12.97 20.07
N TYR A 546 -24.86 11.68 19.90
CA TYR A 546 -24.71 10.71 21.00
C TYR A 546 -23.26 10.63 21.52
N TYR A 547 -22.25 10.64 20.64
CA TYR A 547 -20.86 10.38 21.01
C TYR A 547 -20.15 11.60 21.64
N LEU A 548 -20.51 12.83 21.30
CA LEU A 548 -19.81 14.02 21.82
C LEU A 548 -19.78 14.13 23.35
N PRO A 549 -20.87 13.87 24.10
CA PRO A 549 -20.84 13.81 25.56
C PRO A 549 -19.88 12.70 26.09
N VAL A 550 -19.87 11.55 25.44
CA VAL A 550 -18.99 10.42 25.79
C VAL A 550 -17.53 10.82 25.62
N LEU A 551 -17.18 11.40 24.45
CA LEU A 551 -15.83 11.88 24.16
C LEU A 551 -15.36 12.91 25.21
N LYS A 552 -16.22 13.85 25.58
CA LYS A 552 -15.90 14.89 26.57
C LYS A 552 -15.57 14.32 27.95
N SER A 553 -16.20 13.20 28.32
CA SER A 553 -15.89 12.50 29.57
C SER A 553 -14.60 11.70 29.55
N LEU A 554 -14.14 11.28 28.36
CA LEU A 554 -13.00 10.37 28.19
C LEU A 554 -11.68 11.08 27.90
N GLU A 555 -11.70 12.28 27.30
CA GLU A 555 -10.51 12.89 26.71
C GLU A 555 -10.32 14.34 27.12
N SER A 556 -9.11 14.67 27.58
CA SER A 556 -8.74 16.02 28.01
C SER A 556 -8.50 17.00 26.85
N ASP A 557 -8.22 16.49 25.64
CA ASP A 557 -8.00 17.24 24.39
C ASP A 557 -9.25 17.25 23.48
N TYR A 558 -10.42 17.35 24.12
CA TYR A 558 -11.74 17.32 23.47
C TYR A 558 -11.87 18.27 22.28
N ASP A 559 -11.44 19.54 22.44
CA ASP A 559 -11.61 20.58 21.42
C ASP A 559 -10.86 20.27 20.11
N ASP A 560 -9.68 19.64 20.19
CA ASP A 560 -8.94 19.23 19.00
C ASP A 560 -9.58 18.00 18.34
N ARG A 561 -10.12 17.07 19.13
CA ARG A 561 -10.79 15.89 18.60
C ARG A 561 -12.13 16.20 17.94
N VAL A 562 -12.84 17.23 18.39
CA VAL A 562 -14.06 17.71 17.73
C VAL A 562 -13.78 18.20 16.31
N LYS A 563 -12.63 18.83 16.08
CA LYS A 563 -12.21 19.22 14.71
C LYS A 563 -12.07 18.01 13.79
N ASP A 564 -11.49 16.93 14.28
CA ASP A 564 -11.38 15.68 13.53
C ASP A 564 -12.77 15.08 13.23
N ILE A 565 -13.68 15.11 14.19
CA ILE A 565 -15.05 14.63 14.02
C ILE A 565 -15.80 15.44 12.95
N ALA A 566 -15.61 16.77 12.92
CA ALA A 566 -16.19 17.62 11.88
C ALA A 566 -15.66 17.26 10.48
N VAL A 567 -14.37 16.93 10.37
CA VAL A 567 -13.78 16.43 9.12
C VAL A 567 -14.39 15.10 8.73
N LEU A 568 -14.52 14.14 9.66
CA LEU A 568 -15.15 12.84 9.40
C LEU A 568 -16.59 13.00 8.91
N HIS A 569 -17.37 13.86 9.54
CA HIS A 569 -18.75 14.18 9.15
C HIS A 569 -18.81 14.74 7.72
N LYS A 570 -17.94 15.70 7.39
CA LYS A 570 -17.87 16.28 6.05
C LYS A 570 -17.53 15.21 4.99
N ILE A 571 -16.62 14.29 5.30
CA ILE A 571 -16.29 13.17 4.42
C ILE A 571 -17.53 12.28 4.23
N ALA A 572 -18.17 11.85 5.32
CA ALA A 572 -19.34 10.99 5.28
C ALA A 572 -20.51 11.60 4.48
N SER A 573 -20.70 12.93 4.58
CA SER A 573 -21.73 13.67 3.85
C SER A 573 -21.60 13.59 2.32
N GLY A 574 -20.41 13.28 1.80
CA GLY A 574 -20.19 13.07 0.37
C GLY A 574 -20.68 11.72 -0.16
N TYR A 575 -21.15 10.82 0.72
CA TYR A 575 -21.56 9.48 0.34
C TYR A 575 -23.08 9.29 0.39
N LYS A 576 -23.63 8.70 -0.68
CA LYS A 576 -25.06 8.35 -0.76
C LYS A 576 -25.43 7.08 0.00
N SER A 577 -24.48 6.24 0.33
CA SER A 577 -24.67 4.92 0.95
C SER A 577 -23.67 4.73 2.08
N LEU A 578 -24.15 4.31 3.26
CA LEU A 578 -23.32 3.95 4.40
C LEU A 578 -22.36 2.79 4.07
N GLU A 579 -22.84 1.79 3.35
CA GLU A 579 -22.04 0.64 2.92
C GLU A 579 -20.85 1.09 2.07
N LYS A 580 -21.08 1.96 1.08
CA LYS A 580 -20.03 2.48 0.21
C LYS A 580 -19.03 3.32 1.01
N PHE A 581 -19.52 4.18 1.91
CA PHE A 581 -18.65 4.95 2.80
C PHE A 581 -17.74 4.03 3.64
N LEU A 582 -18.31 3.04 4.34
CA LEU A 582 -17.55 2.13 5.18
C LEU A 582 -16.54 1.29 4.38
N SER A 583 -16.91 0.85 3.19
CA SER A 583 -16.01 0.12 2.28
C SER A 583 -14.83 0.98 1.85
N ASP A 584 -15.12 2.17 1.29
CA ASP A 584 -14.09 3.07 0.79
C ASP A 584 -13.21 3.59 1.93
N PHE A 585 -13.82 3.89 3.08
CA PHE A 585 -13.11 4.37 4.27
C PHE A 585 -12.21 3.30 4.90
N SER A 586 -12.59 2.02 4.82
CA SER A 586 -11.76 0.91 5.32
C SER A 586 -10.63 0.54 4.36
N LEU A 587 -10.87 0.60 3.03
CA LEU A 587 -9.87 0.20 2.04
C LEU A 587 -8.83 1.30 1.75
N ASP A 588 -9.29 2.55 1.70
CA ASP A 588 -8.44 3.69 1.37
C ASP A 588 -9.11 4.97 1.87
N PRO A 589 -8.92 5.28 3.15
CA PRO A 589 -9.59 6.41 3.77
C PRO A 589 -9.23 7.72 3.06
N PRO A 590 -10.21 8.61 2.86
CA PRO A 590 -9.95 9.93 2.29
C PRO A 590 -8.85 10.63 3.09
N SER A 591 -7.77 11.00 2.40
CA SER A 591 -6.71 11.79 3.01
C SER A 591 -7.29 13.13 3.45
N SER A 592 -7.50 13.34 4.75
CA SER A 592 -7.76 14.68 5.24
C SER A 592 -6.48 15.49 5.05
N GLN A 593 -6.58 16.63 4.39
CA GLN A 593 -5.44 17.53 4.10
C GLN A 593 -4.68 18.02 5.34
N LEU A 594 -5.06 17.61 6.54
CA LEU A 594 -4.54 18.19 7.79
C LEU A 594 -3.87 17.19 8.74
N SER A 595 -3.87 15.86 8.49
CA SER A 595 -3.28 14.92 9.47
C SER A 595 -3.12 13.46 9.01
N SER A 596 -3.22 13.16 7.74
CA SER A 596 -2.94 11.81 7.23
C SER A 596 -1.45 11.63 7.06
N GLY A 597 -0.93 10.51 7.51
CA GLY A 597 0.48 10.15 7.30
C GLY A 597 0.87 9.92 5.84
N GLU A 598 0.01 10.27 4.88
CA GLU A 598 0.30 10.29 3.45
C GLU A 598 0.56 11.73 3.01
N VAL A 599 1.68 11.92 2.34
CA VAL A 599 2.06 13.22 1.78
C VAL A 599 1.12 13.54 0.60
N PRO A 600 0.50 14.75 0.51
CA PRO A 600 -0.28 15.17 -0.63
C PRO A 600 0.53 15.09 -1.93
N LEU A 601 -0.12 15.05 -3.12
CA LEU A 601 0.58 15.21 -4.39
C LEU A 601 1.29 16.56 -4.44
N ALA A 602 2.31 16.67 -5.30
CA ALA A 602 3.07 17.90 -5.45
C ALA A 602 2.19 19.15 -5.71
N ASP A 603 1.07 18.97 -6.44
CA ASP A 603 0.12 20.05 -6.75
C ASP A 603 -0.83 20.40 -5.58
N GLU A 604 -0.94 19.55 -4.57
CA GLU A 604 -1.80 19.74 -3.38
C GLU A 604 -0.97 20.01 -2.12
N MET A 605 0.36 19.96 -2.21
CA MET A 605 1.22 20.31 -1.08
C MET A 605 1.04 21.78 -0.71
N PRO A 606 0.99 22.09 0.60
CA PRO A 606 1.03 23.49 1.02
C PRO A 606 2.34 24.09 0.51
N ARG A 607 2.25 24.94 -0.52
CA ARG A 607 3.43 25.58 -1.14
C ARG A 607 4.21 26.45 -0.17
N GLU A 608 3.63 26.77 0.96
CA GLU A 608 4.18 27.64 1.99
C GLU A 608 4.89 26.89 3.14
N LYS A 609 4.90 25.54 3.15
CA LYS A 609 5.40 24.74 4.27
C LYS A 609 6.49 23.77 3.86
N ILE A 610 7.56 23.72 4.65
CA ILE A 610 8.62 22.70 4.50
C ILE A 610 8.03 21.30 4.76
N VAL A 611 8.46 20.33 3.97
CA VAL A 611 8.01 18.93 4.13
C VAL A 611 8.98 18.15 4.99
N LEU A 612 8.51 17.63 6.11
CA LEU A 612 9.21 16.66 6.95
C LEU A 612 8.56 15.28 6.77
N SER A 613 9.31 14.29 6.31
CA SER A 613 8.70 12.99 5.96
C SER A 613 9.61 11.79 6.24
N THR A 614 9.00 10.65 6.55
CA THR A 614 9.74 9.39 6.43
C THR A 614 10.00 9.07 4.97
N VAL A 615 11.12 8.40 4.67
CA VAL A 615 11.43 8.00 3.27
C VAL A 615 10.31 7.14 2.66
N HIS A 616 9.68 6.27 3.44
CA HIS A 616 8.55 5.45 2.97
C HIS A 616 7.36 6.28 2.50
N SER A 617 7.02 7.33 3.24
CA SER A 617 5.91 8.24 2.88
C SER A 617 6.27 9.18 1.72
N ALA A 618 7.56 9.42 1.49
CA ALA A 618 8.09 10.24 0.40
C ALA A 618 8.10 9.50 -0.96
N LYS A 619 7.84 8.19 -0.99
CA LYS A 619 7.80 7.44 -2.25
C LYS A 619 6.72 7.99 -3.19
N GLY A 620 7.09 8.16 -4.45
CA GLY A 620 6.20 8.75 -5.48
C GLY A 620 6.29 10.28 -5.59
N LEU A 621 6.85 10.96 -4.59
CA LEU A 621 6.98 12.42 -4.55
C LEU A 621 8.35 12.88 -5.02
N GLU A 622 8.52 14.22 -5.19
CA GLU A 622 9.76 14.82 -5.66
C GLU A 622 9.82 16.31 -5.28
N TRP A 623 11.00 16.79 -4.93
CA TRP A 623 11.23 18.17 -4.50
C TRP A 623 12.46 18.75 -5.16
N HIS A 624 12.53 20.06 -5.24
CA HIS A 624 13.71 20.80 -5.73
C HIS A 624 14.92 20.48 -4.84
N THR A 625 14.77 20.64 -3.53
CA THR A 625 15.83 20.41 -2.54
C THR A 625 15.42 19.32 -1.55
N VAL A 626 16.28 18.33 -1.37
CA VAL A 626 16.05 17.20 -0.45
C VAL A 626 17.22 17.08 0.53
N PHE A 627 16.89 16.97 1.81
CA PHE A 627 17.81 16.57 2.87
C PHE A 627 17.53 15.12 3.23
N VAL A 628 18.56 14.28 3.27
CA VAL A 628 18.50 12.91 3.84
C VAL A 628 19.36 12.92 5.10
N VAL A 629 18.74 12.74 6.26
CA VAL A 629 19.36 13.04 7.54
C VAL A 629 19.65 11.78 8.36
N HIS A 630 20.53 11.91 9.36
CA HIS A 630 20.94 10.82 10.26
C HIS A 630 21.50 9.61 9.50
N LEU A 631 22.37 9.85 8.50
CA LEU A 631 23.02 8.80 7.72
C LEU A 631 24.14 8.12 8.51
N LEU A 632 23.74 7.29 9.47
CA LEU A 632 24.61 6.53 10.37
C LEU A 632 24.28 5.05 10.34
N ASP A 633 25.28 4.20 10.43
CA ASP A 633 25.07 2.77 10.71
C ASP A 633 24.34 2.62 12.05
N GLY A 634 23.27 1.83 12.08
CA GLY A 634 22.35 1.71 13.20
C GLY A 634 21.11 2.62 13.12
N CYS A 635 21.18 3.73 12.36
CA CYS A 635 20.04 4.62 12.09
C CYS A 635 19.52 4.46 10.66
N PHE A 636 20.39 4.58 9.66
CA PHE A 636 20.11 4.37 8.26
C PHE A 636 21.36 3.79 7.55
N PRO A 637 21.48 2.44 7.42
CA PRO A 637 20.50 1.40 7.75
C PRO A 637 20.23 1.25 9.24
N SER A 638 19.04 0.72 9.58
CA SER A 638 18.66 0.45 10.96
C SER A 638 19.39 -0.78 11.51
N ASP A 639 19.70 -0.81 12.83
CA ASP A 639 20.36 -1.96 13.48
C ASP A 639 19.67 -3.29 13.17
N ARG A 640 18.34 -3.26 13.12
CA ARG A 640 17.51 -4.44 12.87
C ARG A 640 17.74 -5.05 11.49
N SER A 641 17.94 -4.21 10.49
CA SER A 641 18.13 -4.63 9.10
C SER A 641 19.55 -5.08 8.79
N MET A 642 20.53 -4.73 9.63
CA MET A 642 21.91 -5.17 9.44
C MET A 642 22.12 -6.68 9.71
N ALA A 643 21.15 -7.33 10.38
CA ALA A 643 21.25 -8.75 10.73
C ALA A 643 21.02 -9.70 9.55
N ARG A 644 20.34 -9.25 8.49
CA ARG A 644 19.97 -10.06 7.33
C ARG A 644 20.25 -9.33 6.02
N MET A 645 20.81 -10.04 5.04
CA MET A 645 21.18 -9.44 3.76
C MET A 645 19.97 -8.88 3.01
N GLU A 646 18.84 -9.59 3.03
CA GLU A 646 17.63 -9.13 2.33
C GLU A 646 17.09 -7.82 2.94
N ASP A 647 17.12 -7.70 4.28
CA ASP A 647 16.66 -6.51 4.98
C ASP A 647 17.64 -5.34 4.74
N LEU A 648 18.95 -5.62 4.66
CA LEU A 648 19.98 -4.62 4.34
C LEU A 648 19.81 -4.11 2.89
N GLU A 649 19.52 -5.00 1.95
CA GLU A 649 19.23 -4.61 0.56
C GLU A 649 17.93 -3.80 0.44
N GLU A 650 16.91 -4.06 1.26
CA GLU A 650 15.72 -3.20 1.33
C GLU A 650 16.06 -1.80 1.84
N GLU A 651 16.93 -1.68 2.87
CA GLU A 651 17.42 -0.38 3.35
C GLU A 651 18.26 0.35 2.28
N ARG A 652 19.06 -0.37 1.48
CA ARG A 652 19.79 0.23 0.35
C ARG A 652 18.84 0.79 -0.71
N ARG A 653 17.77 0.05 -1.06
CA ARG A 653 16.72 0.56 -1.94
C ARG A 653 16.01 1.77 -1.32
N LEU A 654 15.82 1.78 0.01
CA LEU A 654 15.24 2.91 0.71
C LEU A 654 16.14 4.15 0.60
N PHE A 655 17.45 3.98 0.73
CA PHE A 655 18.43 5.05 0.53
C PHE A 655 18.40 5.57 -0.92
N TYR A 656 18.39 4.68 -1.91
CA TYR A 656 18.19 5.04 -3.32
C TYR A 656 16.89 5.82 -3.54
N VAL A 657 15.78 5.38 -2.93
CA VAL A 657 14.49 6.10 -3.01
C VAL A 657 14.64 7.50 -2.43
N ALA A 658 15.23 7.66 -1.25
CA ALA A 658 15.42 8.98 -0.64
C ALA A 658 16.22 9.93 -1.54
N CYS A 659 17.37 9.51 -2.05
CA CYS A 659 18.21 10.32 -2.92
C CYS A 659 17.55 10.65 -4.25
N SER A 660 16.77 9.70 -4.82
CA SER A 660 16.05 9.90 -6.09
C SER A 660 14.83 10.83 -6.00
N ARG A 661 14.53 11.42 -4.83
CA ARG A 661 13.46 12.40 -4.67
C ARG A 661 13.90 13.81 -5.04
N ALA A 662 15.21 14.08 -5.09
CA ALA A 662 15.77 15.38 -5.43
C ALA A 662 15.71 15.66 -6.93
N LYS A 663 15.30 16.87 -7.30
CA LYS A 663 15.34 17.41 -8.67
C LYS A 663 16.66 18.10 -8.95
N GLU A 664 17.08 19.01 -8.06
CA GLU A 664 18.20 19.93 -8.26
C GLU A 664 19.28 19.80 -7.19
N VAL A 665 18.91 19.68 -5.91
CA VAL A 665 19.84 19.76 -4.78
C VAL A 665 19.60 18.62 -3.80
N LEU A 666 20.69 17.94 -3.41
CA LEU A 666 20.67 16.85 -2.44
C LEU A 666 21.70 17.09 -1.34
N TYR A 667 21.23 17.20 -0.10
CA TYR A 667 22.04 17.23 1.10
C TYR A 667 21.95 15.90 1.83
N LEU A 668 23.09 15.37 2.23
CA LEU A 668 23.26 14.11 2.97
C LEU A 668 23.94 14.47 4.30
N THR A 669 23.25 14.31 5.43
CA THR A 669 23.81 14.78 6.71
C THR A 669 23.97 13.64 7.71
N PHE A 670 25.01 13.74 8.55
CA PHE A 670 25.19 12.81 9.66
C PHE A 670 25.91 13.45 10.84
N PRO A 671 25.44 13.22 12.09
CA PRO A 671 26.10 13.64 13.31
C PRO A 671 27.28 12.74 13.66
N ALA A 672 28.41 13.34 14.09
CA ALA A 672 29.59 12.60 14.52
C ALA A 672 29.41 11.94 15.91
N ILE A 673 28.50 12.49 16.73
CA ILE A 673 28.20 12.02 18.08
C ILE A 673 26.70 11.91 18.26
N VAL A 674 26.21 10.79 18.79
CA VAL A 674 24.79 10.61 19.14
C VAL A 674 24.68 10.28 20.62
N SER A 675 23.94 11.10 21.35
CA SER A 675 23.76 10.98 22.80
C SER A 675 23.08 9.67 23.23
N PHE A 676 22.22 9.07 22.40
CA PHE A 676 21.54 7.80 22.66
C PHE A 676 22.49 6.60 22.77
N TYR A 677 23.69 6.69 22.21
CA TYR A 677 24.74 5.66 22.30
C TYR A 677 25.82 5.97 23.37
N GLY A 678 25.47 6.72 24.40
CA GLY A 678 26.39 7.05 25.47
C GLY A 678 27.50 8.01 25.09
N GLY A 679 27.28 8.85 24.04
CA GLY A 679 28.28 9.82 23.59
C GLY A 679 29.42 9.23 22.77
N ASN A 680 29.28 8.02 22.23
CA ASN A 680 30.30 7.38 21.39
C ASN A 680 30.36 8.01 20.00
N LEU A 681 31.56 8.02 19.41
CA LEU A 681 31.75 8.34 18.00
C LEU A 681 30.94 7.41 17.13
N THR A 682 30.18 7.97 16.20
CA THR A 682 29.34 7.21 15.27
C THR A 682 30.08 6.92 13.96
N MET A 683 29.69 5.86 13.29
CA MET A 683 30.15 5.55 11.93
C MET A 683 29.15 6.10 10.93
N PRO A 684 29.59 6.80 9.86
CA PRO A 684 28.70 7.18 8.78
C PRO A 684 28.06 5.94 8.15
N SER A 685 26.90 6.15 7.55
CA SER A 685 26.18 5.07 6.85
C SER A 685 27.09 4.37 5.85
N ARG A 686 27.12 3.03 5.89
CA ARG A 686 27.87 2.23 4.91
C ARG A 686 27.43 2.50 3.48
N PHE A 687 26.15 2.86 3.27
CA PHE A 687 25.65 3.18 1.93
C PHE A 687 26.32 4.44 1.34
N LEU A 688 26.69 5.39 2.19
CA LEU A 688 27.45 6.56 1.76
C LEU A 688 28.91 6.18 1.46
N ALA A 689 29.52 5.30 2.27
CA ALA A 689 30.88 4.81 2.06
C ALA A 689 31.04 3.93 0.80
N GLU A 690 29.95 3.38 0.27
CA GLU A 690 29.94 2.58 -0.95
C GLU A 690 29.89 3.42 -2.25
N VAL A 691 29.55 4.71 -2.15
CA VAL A 691 29.49 5.64 -3.29
C VAL A 691 30.89 6.24 -3.54
N ASP A 692 31.28 6.37 -4.82
CA ASP A 692 32.56 7.03 -5.18
C ASP A 692 32.58 8.46 -4.68
N GLU A 693 33.61 8.82 -3.90
CA GLU A 693 33.79 10.15 -3.29
C GLU A 693 33.86 11.29 -4.33
N LYS A 694 34.15 10.97 -5.59
CA LYS A 694 34.13 11.94 -6.70
C LYS A 694 32.74 12.39 -7.11
N LEU A 695 31.69 11.70 -6.65
CA LEU A 695 30.30 11.97 -7.02
C LEU A 695 29.57 12.86 -6.02
N TYR A 696 30.27 13.33 -4.98
CA TYR A 696 29.71 14.24 -3.98
C TYR A 696 30.78 15.15 -3.38
N ARG A 697 30.36 16.28 -2.87
CA ARG A 697 31.22 17.22 -2.15
C ARG A 697 31.07 17.02 -0.65
N VAL A 698 32.19 16.99 0.08
CA VAL A 698 32.19 16.93 1.55
C VAL A 698 32.36 18.35 2.10
N GLU A 699 31.43 18.75 2.96
CA GLU A 699 31.52 19.97 3.77
C GLU A 699 31.65 19.58 5.26
N SER A 700 32.54 20.24 5.99
CA SER A 700 32.86 19.92 7.39
C SER A 700 32.56 21.11 8.32
#